data_7eb1795217c8c60c7de6123c252890a6
#
_entry.id   7eb1795217c8c60c7de6123c252890a6
#
_cell.length_a   1.000
_cell.length_b   1.000
_cell.length_c   1.000
_cell.angle_alpha   90.00
_cell.angle_beta   90.00
_cell.angle_gamma   90.00
#
_symmetry.space_group_name_H-M   'P 1'
#
loop_
_entity.id
_entity.type
_entity.pdbx_description
1 polymer ?
#
loop_
_entity_poly.entity_id
_entity_poly.type
_entity_poly.pdbx_seq_one_letter_code
_entity_poly.pdbx_strand_id
1 'polypeptide(L)'
;MRRNIYGKMISAVMAMALCVTSVNVSAVQLESEITKKNALMSDKQEIIENDDKSIDDEGREKPVVIKEIKSMRDENSNTYLMSNGMKKTVYYSDNIRFEEDGKLKKYNSELVAAESQDKKIISFAKNISVKNSKKYKYVNKSGDTKQYLPETIGEESPVLLTQDDYRISFVPLDAGENSDDYVETKTDKVSLETEKIEDAVTGKKEEKSIKAVYENTGNDTKIAYHSLEHGMKEDIILNEIPDNNEFLYKICTENLEVRLDAVGGGISFIDKEKDSIVAGIPAPSMNDSTGKAYSEDVHYELEKSVSETKGINAYILKIVVDNDYLTSTDRKYPVTIDPSVTWEGTGELGEAYILKANPDVNYYASGVKAFSVGKGSQGLFRTYMRALDLKSTVRGKYVESAKLILYENGANTKGVKINVEPVKNEFACRNITWNNQPGGTGDSLATFTSSGTADAKKTLNMTTWARNVAKGSGSGNKNYGLVFKAEKESASSYVKFYGSRTASTSKMPKMEVVYYDGPTKPENVSLTKVHIKSGEKLQVSWSGITSKALDYVQYKVKNYDESTHSATTDYIAYSDSTKLGTTSSGTKTIDASSGWKEGHYYLYVRGVDKGGIKSLEKAIGFVIDRTAPVLNSVTITPSTSASSYSNKLPKITWNVTEKNLLSIQVKVNNGNYAALADSNTGNATIGDLESEKVNTIAVRATDRAGNVSSEKKFTYYYDDDAPEIDMKVIPDTDEDKYDNSPDMPQLEYSINDGTLKDYRLTVNGKSQTLLENKGTVTIENIEEGGNSIAISATDKAGNDTEEECLYYRDITNPTKGTVKITPKTGFFNSSSDLPVIKWSDFEDDNLSEIQV
;
A
#
# COMPACT_ATOMS: atom_id res chain seq x y z
N MET A 1 -31.74 37.35 -45.65
CA MET A 1 -31.24 37.64 -44.31
C MET A 1 -30.26 36.57 -43.76
N ARG A 2 -29.67 35.70 -44.57
CA ARG A 2 -28.71 34.65 -44.19
C ARG A 2 -27.29 34.81 -44.74
N ARG A 3 -27.00 35.94 -45.39
CA ARG A 3 -25.65 36.24 -45.96
C ARG A 3 -24.81 37.22 -45.16
N ASN A 4 -25.35 37.86 -44.10
CA ASN A 4 -24.62 38.89 -43.32
C ASN A 4 -24.05 38.44 -41.96
N ILE A 5 -24.23 37.15 -41.59
CA ILE A 5 -23.69 36.66 -40.30
C ILE A 5 -22.28 36.05 -40.49
N TYR A 6 -22.02 35.47 -41.67
CA TYR A 6 -20.67 34.89 -41.94
C TYR A 6 -19.57 35.96 -42.17
N GLY A 7 -19.92 37.13 -42.71
CA GLY A 7 -18.96 38.22 -42.90
C GLY A 7 -18.50 38.91 -41.61
N LYS A 8 -19.36 38.92 -40.59
CA LYS A 8 -19.00 39.54 -39.28
C LYS A 8 -18.21 38.58 -38.37
N MET A 9 -18.31 37.26 -38.53
CA MET A 9 -17.49 36.31 -37.82
C MET A 9 -16.05 36.27 -38.37
N ILE A 10 -15.83 36.42 -39.66
CA ILE A 10 -14.50 36.45 -40.27
C ILE A 10 -13.76 37.75 -39.90
N SER A 11 -14.47 38.89 -39.81
CA SER A 11 -13.87 40.13 -39.35
C SER A 11 -13.54 40.13 -37.85
N ALA A 12 -14.26 39.48 -37.00
CA ALA A 12 -13.97 39.35 -35.57
C ALA A 12 -12.76 38.43 -35.29
N VAL A 13 -12.58 37.40 -36.09
CA VAL A 13 -11.41 36.49 -35.99
C VAL A 13 -10.15 37.16 -36.53
N MET A 14 -10.24 38.00 -37.56
CA MET A 14 -9.11 38.81 -38.04
C MET A 14 -8.75 40.00 -37.13
N ALA A 15 -9.71 40.61 -36.44
CA ALA A 15 -9.43 41.70 -35.51
C ALA A 15 -8.82 41.23 -34.19
N MET A 16 -9.07 40.00 -33.76
CA MET A 16 -8.36 39.37 -32.62
C MET A 16 -6.94 38.89 -32.98
N ALA A 17 -6.63 38.67 -34.25
CA ALA A 17 -5.29 38.31 -34.71
C ALA A 17 -4.33 39.49 -34.84
N LEU A 18 -4.83 40.72 -34.79
CA LEU A 18 -4.02 41.95 -34.96
C LEU A 18 -3.71 42.68 -33.66
N CYS A 19 -4.16 42.22 -32.49
CA CYS A 19 -3.83 42.80 -31.18
C CYS A 19 -2.80 42.02 -30.35
N VAL A 20 -2.12 41.02 -30.94
CA VAL A 20 -1.01 40.30 -30.28
C VAL A 20 0.26 40.54 -31.10
N THR A 21 0.72 41.77 -31.15
CA THR A 21 2.09 42.11 -31.59
C THR A 21 2.99 42.19 -30.37
N SER A 22 3.64 41.09 -30.03
CA SER A 22 5.03 40.96 -29.59
C SER A 22 5.33 39.63 -28.94
N VAL A 23 5.03 38.51 -29.62
CA VAL A 23 5.73 37.29 -29.39
C VAL A 23 6.05 36.68 -30.76
N ASN A 24 7.31 36.68 -31.13
CA ASN A 24 7.82 35.97 -32.30
C ASN A 24 7.68 34.44 -32.12
N VAL A 25 6.49 33.92 -32.36
CA VAL A 25 6.28 32.52 -32.70
C VAL A 25 6.08 32.52 -34.21
N SER A 26 7.02 31.90 -34.95
CA SER A 26 6.93 31.83 -36.40
C SER A 26 5.62 31.14 -36.81
N ALA A 27 4.91 31.67 -37.79
CA ALA A 27 3.67 31.10 -38.34
C ALA A 27 3.82 29.60 -38.70
N VAL A 28 5.04 29.16 -39.01
CA VAL A 28 5.43 27.77 -39.26
C VAL A 28 5.25 26.85 -38.03
N GLN A 29 5.44 27.36 -36.80
CA GLN A 29 5.22 26.55 -35.60
C GLN A 29 3.72 26.42 -35.27
N LEU A 30 2.94 27.47 -35.52
CA LEU A 30 1.49 27.43 -35.31
C LEU A 30 0.81 26.52 -36.34
N GLU A 31 1.19 26.58 -37.61
CA GLU A 31 0.73 25.63 -38.65
C GLU A 31 1.16 24.20 -38.36
N SER A 32 2.38 23.95 -37.84
CA SER A 32 2.80 22.62 -37.45
C SER A 32 2.03 22.08 -36.25
N GLU A 33 1.67 22.91 -35.30
CA GLU A 33 0.82 22.47 -34.18
C GLU A 33 -0.65 22.28 -34.58
N ILE A 34 -1.19 23.14 -35.45
CA ILE A 34 -2.54 22.99 -36.02
C ILE A 34 -2.60 21.79 -36.99
N THR A 35 -1.57 21.56 -37.79
CA THR A 35 -1.47 20.40 -38.68
C THR A 35 -1.30 19.09 -37.88
N LYS A 36 -0.51 19.12 -36.80
CA LYS A 36 -0.41 17.99 -35.86
C LYS A 36 -1.74 17.73 -35.12
N LYS A 37 -2.45 18.80 -34.74
CA LYS A 37 -3.76 18.66 -34.07
C LYS A 37 -4.84 18.20 -35.05
N ASN A 38 -4.79 18.62 -36.30
CA ASN A 38 -5.71 18.16 -37.34
C ASN A 38 -5.37 16.76 -37.87
N ALA A 39 -4.10 16.38 -37.95
CA ALA A 39 -3.68 15.01 -38.22
C ALA A 39 -4.05 14.06 -37.08
N LEU A 40 -4.07 14.56 -35.83
CA LEU A 40 -4.58 13.85 -34.66
C LEU A 40 -6.12 13.70 -34.67
N MET A 41 -6.84 14.55 -35.41
CA MET A 41 -8.33 14.51 -35.49
C MET A 41 -8.88 13.83 -36.76
N SER A 42 -8.06 13.50 -37.77
CA SER A 42 -8.52 12.93 -39.03
C SER A 42 -8.73 11.41 -39.04
N ASP A 43 -8.20 10.70 -38.06
CA ASP A 43 -8.54 9.28 -37.87
C ASP A 43 -9.83 9.17 -37.04
N LYS A 44 -10.93 8.82 -37.69
CA LYS A 44 -12.14 8.36 -37.00
C LYS A 44 -11.82 7.09 -36.22
N GLN A 45 -11.41 7.25 -34.99
CA GLN A 45 -11.19 6.14 -34.07
C GLN A 45 -12.14 6.22 -32.90
N GLU A 46 -12.74 5.08 -32.58
CA GLU A 46 -13.53 4.89 -31.39
C GLU A 46 -12.82 5.46 -30.16
N ILE A 47 -13.39 6.50 -29.60
CA ILE A 47 -13.04 6.97 -28.26
C ILE A 47 -13.51 5.86 -27.34
N ILE A 48 -12.62 5.21 -26.66
CA ILE A 48 -12.96 4.32 -25.56
C ILE A 48 -13.39 5.25 -24.42
N GLU A 49 -14.70 5.52 -24.35
CA GLU A 49 -15.29 6.22 -23.21
C GLU A 49 -15.16 5.32 -21.98
N ASN A 50 -14.12 5.55 -21.19
CA ASN A 50 -14.10 5.10 -19.81
C ASN A 50 -14.74 6.19 -18.96
N ASP A 51 -15.95 5.94 -18.51
CA ASP A 51 -16.80 6.83 -17.70
C ASP A 51 -16.28 7.07 -16.27
N ASP A 52 -15.06 6.66 -15.93
CA ASP A 52 -14.49 6.86 -14.61
C ASP A 52 -13.55 8.06 -14.58
N LYS A 53 -14.11 9.26 -14.44
CA LYS A 53 -13.39 10.45 -13.99
C LYS A 53 -13.03 10.30 -12.50
N SER A 54 -12.13 9.39 -12.19
CA SER A 54 -11.62 9.22 -10.84
C SER A 54 -10.49 10.23 -10.59
N ILE A 55 -10.54 10.86 -9.44
CA ILE A 55 -9.53 11.81 -8.96
C ILE A 55 -8.44 11.01 -8.22
N ASP A 56 -7.18 11.41 -8.32
CA ASP A 56 -6.08 10.82 -7.53
C ASP A 56 -6.03 11.44 -6.12
N ASP A 57 -5.18 10.89 -5.26
CA ASP A 57 -5.01 11.33 -3.86
C ASP A 57 -4.50 12.79 -3.76
N GLU A 58 -4.09 13.41 -4.86
CA GLU A 58 -3.66 14.81 -4.98
C GLU A 58 -4.74 15.70 -5.64
N GLY A 59 -5.97 15.19 -5.81
CA GLY A 59 -7.10 15.93 -6.37
C GLY A 59 -7.03 16.18 -7.89
N ARG A 60 -6.23 15.41 -8.64
CA ARG A 60 -6.09 15.54 -10.09
C ARG A 60 -6.93 14.49 -10.81
N GLU A 61 -7.49 14.85 -11.97
CA GLU A 61 -8.11 13.85 -12.84
C GLU A 61 -7.07 12.77 -13.22
N LYS A 62 -7.39 11.51 -12.97
CA LYS A 62 -6.54 10.40 -13.40
C LYS A 62 -6.42 10.38 -14.92
N PRO A 63 -5.20 10.20 -15.45
CA PRO A 63 -5.02 10.16 -16.88
C PRO A 63 -5.81 9.03 -17.52
N VAL A 64 -6.59 9.33 -18.56
CA VAL A 64 -7.40 8.37 -19.31
C VAL A 64 -6.73 8.03 -20.65
N VAL A 65 -7.06 6.86 -21.21
CA VAL A 65 -6.66 6.48 -22.56
C VAL A 65 -7.41 7.33 -23.58
N ILE A 66 -6.67 7.99 -24.48
CA ILE A 66 -7.25 8.78 -25.58
C ILE A 66 -7.45 7.89 -26.83
N LYS A 67 -6.38 7.18 -27.26
CA LYS A 67 -6.39 6.37 -28.47
C LYS A 67 -5.26 5.33 -28.48
N GLU A 68 -5.46 4.29 -29.28
CA GLU A 68 -4.41 3.33 -29.61
C GLU A 68 -3.40 3.90 -30.61
N ILE A 69 -2.12 3.62 -30.40
CA ILE A 69 -1.03 3.96 -31.35
C ILE A 69 -0.80 2.76 -32.24
N LYS A 70 -1.50 2.69 -33.39
CA LYS A 70 -1.47 1.52 -34.29
C LYS A 70 -0.06 1.16 -34.80
N SER A 71 0.83 2.14 -35.00
CA SER A 71 2.21 1.93 -35.39
C SER A 71 3.12 1.30 -34.33
N MET A 72 2.59 1.13 -33.11
CA MET A 72 3.27 0.48 -31.98
C MET A 72 2.55 -0.81 -31.56
N ARG A 73 1.75 -1.37 -32.44
CA ARG A 73 1.19 -2.71 -32.25
C ARG A 73 2.25 -3.76 -32.43
N ASP A 74 2.15 -4.81 -31.64
CA ASP A 74 2.94 -6.02 -31.77
C ASP A 74 2.00 -7.23 -31.69
N GLU A 75 2.52 -8.43 -31.92
CA GLU A 75 1.72 -9.66 -31.82
C GLU A 75 1.04 -9.81 -30.48
N ASN A 76 1.77 -9.49 -29.39
CA ASN A 76 1.29 -9.68 -28.02
C ASN A 76 1.06 -8.38 -27.25
N SER A 77 1.11 -7.21 -27.91
CA SER A 77 0.93 -5.96 -27.17
C SER A 77 0.14 -4.89 -27.92
N ASN A 78 -0.48 -4.01 -27.12
CA ASN A 78 -1.11 -2.78 -27.57
C ASN A 78 -0.55 -1.58 -26.83
N THR A 79 -0.29 -0.50 -27.55
CA THR A 79 0.15 0.77 -26.98
C THR A 79 -0.89 1.87 -27.18
N TYR A 80 -1.19 2.59 -26.12
CA TYR A 80 -2.18 3.65 -26.09
C TYR A 80 -1.54 4.97 -25.72
N LEU A 81 -2.03 6.07 -26.31
CA LEU A 81 -1.73 7.44 -25.87
C LEU A 81 -2.71 7.82 -24.76
N MET A 82 -2.20 8.40 -23.68
CA MET A 82 -2.98 8.87 -22.54
C MET A 82 -3.16 10.39 -22.57
N SER A 83 -4.18 10.91 -21.85
CA SER A 83 -4.54 12.33 -21.80
C SER A 83 -3.43 13.24 -21.29
N ASN A 84 -2.50 12.72 -20.51
CA ASN A 84 -1.34 13.44 -20.00
C ASN A 84 -0.08 13.29 -20.86
N GLY A 85 -0.20 12.72 -22.08
CA GLY A 85 0.92 12.51 -23.01
C GLY A 85 1.78 11.28 -22.73
N MET A 86 1.46 10.50 -21.70
CA MET A 86 2.11 9.21 -21.46
C MET A 86 1.61 8.15 -22.45
N LYS A 87 2.38 7.06 -22.55
CA LYS A 87 1.98 5.86 -23.27
C LYS A 87 1.67 4.75 -22.27
N LYS A 88 0.58 4.02 -22.51
CA LYS A 88 0.24 2.79 -21.79
C LYS A 88 0.40 1.64 -22.74
N THR A 89 1.35 0.72 -22.51
CA THR A 89 1.45 -0.54 -23.22
C THR A 89 0.89 -1.66 -22.36
N VAL A 90 0.02 -2.47 -22.96
CA VAL A 90 -0.53 -3.69 -22.37
C VAL A 90 0.11 -4.86 -23.09
N TYR A 91 0.87 -5.65 -22.37
CA TYR A 91 1.45 -6.90 -22.84
C TYR A 91 0.56 -8.06 -22.40
N TYR A 92 0.30 -8.95 -23.29
CA TYR A 92 -0.42 -10.18 -23.07
C TYR A 92 0.57 -11.34 -22.97
N SER A 93 0.25 -12.35 -22.20
CA SER A 93 1.10 -13.52 -22.03
C SER A 93 1.10 -14.46 -23.25
N ASP A 94 0.23 -14.21 -24.22
CA ASP A 94 0.24 -14.87 -25.51
C ASP A 94 -0.07 -13.87 -26.63
N ASN A 95 0.12 -14.28 -27.89
CA ASN A 95 -0.17 -13.46 -29.05
C ASN A 95 -1.66 -13.19 -29.19
N ILE A 96 -2.02 -11.93 -29.34
CA ILE A 96 -3.38 -11.45 -29.62
C ILE A 96 -3.56 -11.12 -31.11
N ARG A 97 -2.49 -11.26 -31.88
CA ARG A 97 -2.40 -11.10 -33.33
C ARG A 97 -1.40 -12.07 -33.92
N PHE A 98 -1.54 -12.31 -35.19
CA PHE A 98 -0.61 -13.08 -36.02
C PHE A 98 -0.24 -12.29 -37.26
N GLU A 99 0.92 -12.58 -37.86
CA GLU A 99 1.36 -11.97 -39.08
C GLU A 99 0.91 -12.79 -40.30
N GLU A 100 0.23 -12.11 -41.24
CA GLU A 100 -0.14 -12.69 -42.52
C GLU A 100 0.13 -11.69 -43.63
N ASP A 101 0.89 -12.07 -44.64
CA ASP A 101 1.33 -11.21 -45.76
C ASP A 101 2.01 -9.89 -45.31
N GLY A 102 2.84 -9.95 -44.27
CA GLY A 102 3.55 -8.80 -43.69
C GLY A 102 2.66 -7.83 -42.93
N LYS A 103 1.49 -8.26 -42.52
CA LYS A 103 0.52 -7.45 -41.77
C LYS A 103 0.01 -8.18 -40.51
N LEU A 104 0.01 -7.48 -39.40
CA LEU A 104 -0.60 -7.98 -38.17
C LEU A 104 -2.13 -8.00 -38.28
N LYS A 105 -2.70 -9.18 -38.13
CA LYS A 105 -4.16 -9.44 -38.10
C LYS A 105 -4.58 -9.90 -36.70
N LYS A 106 -5.82 -9.55 -36.30
CA LYS A 106 -6.39 -10.09 -35.07
C LYS A 106 -6.90 -11.51 -35.30
N TYR A 107 -6.74 -12.34 -34.27
CA TYR A 107 -7.44 -13.62 -34.21
C TYR A 107 -8.94 -13.40 -34.20
N ASN A 108 -9.68 -14.28 -34.87
CA ASN A 108 -11.11 -14.35 -34.80
C ASN A 108 -11.56 -15.80 -34.93
N SER A 109 -11.94 -16.37 -33.80
CA SER A 109 -12.40 -17.75 -33.69
C SER A 109 -13.83 -17.98 -34.18
N GLU A 110 -14.53 -16.93 -34.66
CA GLU A 110 -15.89 -17.07 -35.24
C GLU A 110 -15.87 -18.08 -36.40
N LEU A 111 -16.74 -19.08 -36.35
CA LEU A 111 -16.88 -20.10 -37.39
C LEU A 111 -17.74 -19.54 -38.55
N VAL A 112 -17.14 -19.54 -39.72
CA VAL A 112 -17.78 -19.06 -40.95
C VAL A 112 -17.82 -20.18 -41.99
N ALA A 113 -18.62 -20.04 -43.03
CA ALA A 113 -18.66 -21.02 -44.12
C ALA A 113 -17.25 -21.20 -44.76
N ALA A 114 -16.78 -22.42 -44.88
CA ALA A 114 -15.50 -22.72 -45.46
C ALA A 114 -15.53 -22.44 -46.99
N GLU A 115 -14.60 -21.61 -47.48
CA GLU A 115 -14.46 -21.35 -48.89
C GLU A 115 -13.76 -22.56 -49.58
N SER A 116 -14.30 -22.96 -50.75
CA SER A 116 -13.89 -24.19 -51.44
C SER A 116 -12.50 -24.18 -52.12
N GLN A 117 -11.64 -23.19 -51.81
CA GLN A 117 -10.39 -22.93 -52.54
C GLN A 117 -9.09 -22.97 -51.80
N ASP A 118 -9.02 -23.50 -50.57
CA ASP A 118 -7.71 -23.63 -49.88
C ASP A 118 -6.93 -24.81 -50.43
N LYS A 119 -5.91 -24.48 -51.31
CA LYS A 119 -5.06 -25.46 -51.95
C LYS A 119 -4.23 -26.36 -51.00
N LYS A 120 -3.91 -25.84 -49.78
CA LYS A 120 -3.20 -26.58 -48.77
C LYS A 120 -4.01 -27.69 -48.16
N ILE A 121 -5.32 -27.47 -47.97
CA ILE A 121 -6.25 -28.51 -47.48
C ILE A 121 -6.37 -29.61 -48.52
N ILE A 122 -6.52 -29.26 -49.84
CA ILE A 122 -6.61 -30.22 -50.91
C ILE A 122 -5.41 -31.14 -51.01
N SER A 123 -4.21 -30.62 -50.74
CA SER A 123 -2.98 -31.42 -50.73
C SER A 123 -2.97 -32.44 -49.55
N PHE A 124 -3.33 -32.02 -48.37
CA PHE A 124 -3.40 -32.88 -47.20
C PHE A 124 -4.51 -33.92 -47.30
N ALA A 125 -5.68 -33.48 -47.74
CA ALA A 125 -6.83 -34.34 -48.01
C ALA A 125 -6.55 -35.46 -49.03
N LYS A 126 -5.72 -35.20 -50.04
CA LYS A 126 -5.29 -36.24 -51.00
C LYS A 126 -4.46 -37.31 -50.38
N ASN A 127 -3.62 -36.97 -49.41
CA ASN A 127 -2.68 -37.91 -48.72
C ASN A 127 -3.38 -38.78 -47.66
N ILE A 128 -4.54 -38.35 -47.12
CA ILE A 128 -5.37 -39.10 -46.14
C ILE A 128 -6.58 -39.74 -46.81
N SER A 129 -6.62 -39.91 -48.09
CA SER A 129 -7.79 -40.41 -48.85
C SER A 129 -9.03 -39.48 -48.87
N VAL A 130 -8.87 -38.21 -48.48
CA VAL A 130 -9.99 -37.23 -48.54
C VAL A 130 -10.20 -36.80 -49.98
N LYS A 131 -11.17 -37.42 -50.65
CA LYS A 131 -11.43 -37.21 -52.11
C LYS A 131 -12.16 -35.90 -52.43
N ASN A 132 -12.61 -35.10 -51.49
CA ASN A 132 -13.35 -33.88 -51.74
C ASN A 132 -13.20 -32.78 -50.68
N SER A 133 -12.49 -31.69 -51.03
CA SER A 133 -12.47 -30.45 -50.21
C SER A 133 -13.82 -29.77 -49.98
N LYS A 134 -14.84 -30.22 -50.64
CA LYS A 134 -16.24 -29.72 -50.46
C LYS A 134 -16.95 -30.22 -49.18
N LYS A 135 -16.30 -31.04 -48.37
CA LYS A 135 -16.88 -31.64 -47.17
C LYS A 135 -16.76 -30.76 -45.92
N TYR A 136 -15.84 -29.78 -45.88
CA TYR A 136 -15.74 -28.86 -44.76
C TYR A 136 -16.79 -27.76 -44.84
N LYS A 137 -17.63 -27.67 -43.84
CA LYS A 137 -18.74 -26.71 -43.76
C LYS A 137 -18.34 -25.41 -43.10
N TYR A 138 -17.53 -25.48 -42.08
CA TYR A 138 -17.11 -24.33 -41.32
C TYR A 138 -15.57 -24.28 -41.14
N VAL A 139 -15.06 -23.05 -41.01
CA VAL A 139 -13.65 -22.74 -40.65
C VAL A 139 -13.63 -21.49 -39.78
N ASN A 140 -12.66 -21.36 -38.90
CA ASN A 140 -12.46 -20.12 -38.14
C ASN A 140 -12.09 -18.96 -39.06
N LYS A 141 -12.65 -17.78 -38.79
CA LYS A 141 -12.59 -16.61 -39.68
C LYS A 141 -11.17 -16.08 -39.90
N SER A 142 -10.36 -16.02 -38.84
CA SER A 142 -9.01 -15.46 -38.89
C SER A 142 -8.11 -16.05 -37.79
N GLY A 143 -6.95 -16.53 -38.15
CA GLY A 143 -5.94 -17.11 -37.27
C GLY A 143 -4.82 -17.78 -38.09
N ASP A 144 -3.66 -17.94 -37.49
CA ASP A 144 -2.57 -18.75 -38.00
C ASP A 144 -2.91 -20.26 -37.92
N THR A 145 -3.74 -20.62 -36.94
CA THR A 145 -4.34 -21.95 -36.84
C THR A 145 -5.67 -21.97 -37.57
N LYS A 146 -5.82 -22.87 -38.54
CA LYS A 146 -7.10 -23.11 -39.23
C LYS A 146 -7.76 -24.36 -38.68
N GLN A 147 -9.05 -24.23 -38.37
CA GLN A 147 -9.89 -25.27 -37.75
C GLN A 147 -11.03 -25.56 -38.70
N TYR A 148 -10.93 -26.67 -39.39
CA TYR A 148 -11.91 -27.06 -40.39
C TYR A 148 -12.85 -28.09 -39.79
N LEU A 149 -14.16 -27.80 -39.88
CA LEU A 149 -15.22 -28.60 -39.35
C LEU A 149 -16.11 -29.11 -40.49
N PRO A 150 -16.23 -30.43 -40.67
CA PRO A 150 -17.03 -31.03 -41.72
C PRO A 150 -18.53 -30.92 -41.45
N GLU A 151 -19.40 -31.27 -42.42
CA GLU A 151 -20.85 -31.40 -42.19
C GLU A 151 -21.17 -32.59 -41.29
N THR A 152 -20.49 -33.71 -41.49
CA THR A 152 -20.49 -34.93 -40.68
C THR A 152 -19.05 -35.41 -40.49
N ILE A 153 -18.68 -35.95 -39.32
CA ILE A 153 -17.33 -36.42 -39.05
C ILE A 153 -17.18 -37.85 -39.58
N GLY A 154 -16.02 -38.14 -40.17
CA GLY A 154 -15.62 -39.47 -40.65
C GLY A 154 -14.18 -39.44 -41.21
N GLU A 155 -13.63 -40.60 -41.54
CA GLU A 155 -12.26 -40.69 -42.06
C GLU A 155 -12.03 -39.90 -43.34
N GLU A 156 -13.09 -39.83 -44.23
CA GLU A 156 -13.05 -39.00 -45.41
C GLU A 156 -13.27 -37.50 -45.14
N SER A 157 -13.74 -37.15 -43.95
CA SER A 157 -14.01 -35.77 -43.55
C SER A 157 -13.78 -35.58 -42.04
N PRO A 158 -12.50 -35.72 -41.60
CA PRO A 158 -12.16 -35.58 -40.19
C PRO A 158 -12.27 -34.13 -39.74
N VAL A 159 -12.43 -33.88 -38.44
CA VAL A 159 -12.11 -32.58 -37.86
C VAL A 159 -10.62 -32.33 -38.06
N LEU A 160 -10.23 -31.16 -38.60
CA LEU A 160 -8.86 -30.89 -39.03
C LEU A 160 -8.36 -29.56 -38.49
N LEU A 161 -7.19 -29.62 -37.86
CA LEU A 161 -6.43 -28.45 -37.43
C LEU A 161 -5.17 -28.34 -38.29
N THR A 162 -4.87 -27.10 -38.72
CA THR A 162 -3.63 -26.86 -39.49
C THR A 162 -2.95 -25.59 -38.98
N GLN A 163 -1.61 -25.66 -38.84
CA GLN A 163 -0.78 -24.50 -38.59
C GLN A 163 0.55 -24.71 -39.37
N ASP A 164 0.95 -23.72 -40.13
CA ASP A 164 2.11 -23.84 -41.05
C ASP A 164 2.08 -25.15 -41.90
N ASP A 165 3.06 -26.01 -41.73
CA ASP A 165 3.15 -27.30 -42.41
C ASP A 165 2.66 -28.48 -41.58
N TYR A 166 2.15 -28.23 -40.38
CA TYR A 166 1.60 -29.25 -39.48
C TYR A 166 0.12 -29.47 -39.68
N ARG A 167 -0.31 -30.74 -39.57
CA ARG A 167 -1.70 -31.17 -39.69
C ARG A 167 -2.00 -32.17 -38.59
N ILE A 168 -3.14 -31.98 -37.94
CA ILE A 168 -3.70 -32.88 -36.90
C ILE A 168 -5.17 -33.09 -37.23
N SER A 169 -5.60 -34.34 -37.35
CA SER A 169 -7.01 -34.66 -37.58
C SER A 169 -7.56 -35.64 -36.56
N PHE A 170 -8.85 -35.52 -36.28
CA PHE A 170 -9.58 -36.30 -35.31
C PHE A 170 -10.82 -36.91 -35.92
N VAL A 171 -11.02 -38.23 -35.67
CA VAL A 171 -12.21 -38.96 -36.03
C VAL A 171 -12.67 -39.76 -34.82
N PRO A 172 -13.87 -39.53 -34.27
CA PRO A 172 -14.42 -40.36 -33.22
C PRO A 172 -14.73 -41.77 -33.75
N LEU A 173 -14.46 -42.79 -32.92
CA LEU A 173 -14.65 -44.20 -33.25
C LEU A 173 -15.55 -44.85 -32.20
N ASP A 174 -16.28 -45.87 -32.65
CA ASP A 174 -17.00 -46.86 -31.83
C ASP A 174 -16.25 -48.19 -31.86
N ALA A 175 -16.39 -49.03 -30.80
CA ALA A 175 -15.90 -50.38 -30.82
C ALA A 175 -16.57 -51.21 -31.91
N GLY A 176 -15.83 -51.97 -32.68
CA GLY A 176 -16.37 -52.89 -33.68
C GLY A 176 -16.89 -54.19 -33.08
N GLU A 177 -17.32 -55.11 -33.95
CA GLU A 177 -17.82 -56.41 -33.48
C GLU A 177 -16.75 -57.32 -32.85
N ASN A 178 -15.47 -57.08 -33.18
CA ASN A 178 -14.34 -57.74 -32.58
C ASN A 178 -13.55 -56.79 -31.69
N SER A 179 -12.87 -57.25 -30.70
CA SER A 179 -12.15 -56.43 -29.71
C SER A 179 -11.10 -55.51 -30.30
N ASP A 180 -10.59 -55.80 -31.50
CA ASP A 180 -9.53 -55.06 -32.16
C ASP A 180 -10.02 -54.26 -33.38
N ASP A 181 -11.34 -54.31 -33.68
CA ASP A 181 -11.94 -53.59 -34.76
C ASP A 181 -12.55 -52.26 -34.26
N TYR A 182 -12.29 -51.18 -35.00
CA TYR A 182 -12.86 -49.88 -34.73
C TYR A 182 -13.67 -49.41 -35.93
N VAL A 183 -14.84 -48.85 -35.71
CA VAL A 183 -15.70 -48.26 -36.75
C VAL A 183 -15.91 -46.78 -36.53
N GLU A 184 -16.10 -46.02 -37.58
CA GLU A 184 -16.39 -44.58 -37.46
C GLU A 184 -17.71 -44.35 -36.73
N THR A 185 -17.68 -43.47 -35.71
CA THR A 185 -18.89 -43.01 -35.06
C THR A 185 -19.78 -42.22 -36.04
N LYS A 186 -21.05 -42.62 -36.18
CA LYS A 186 -21.97 -41.89 -37.01
C LYS A 186 -22.44 -40.63 -36.30
N THR A 187 -22.16 -39.46 -36.91
CA THR A 187 -22.59 -38.19 -36.37
C THR A 187 -23.69 -37.57 -37.25
N ASP A 188 -24.59 -36.82 -36.63
CA ASP A 188 -25.54 -35.95 -37.36
C ASP A 188 -24.82 -34.76 -37.98
N LYS A 189 -25.58 -34.01 -38.81
CA LYS A 189 -25.04 -32.77 -39.39
C LYS A 189 -24.73 -31.74 -38.32
N VAL A 190 -23.59 -31.09 -38.47
CA VAL A 190 -23.13 -30.06 -37.57
C VAL A 190 -24.13 -28.91 -37.39
N SER A 191 -24.40 -28.54 -36.15
CA SER A 191 -25.09 -27.33 -35.76
C SER A 191 -24.13 -26.32 -35.13
N LEU A 192 -24.38 -25.00 -35.35
CA LEU A 192 -23.59 -23.96 -34.68
C LEU A 192 -24.36 -23.38 -33.49
N GLU A 193 -23.63 -23.17 -32.39
CA GLU A 193 -24.11 -22.45 -31.23
C GLU A 193 -23.31 -21.15 -31.05
N THR A 194 -23.99 -20.11 -30.53
CA THR A 194 -23.38 -18.81 -30.23
C THR A 194 -23.01 -18.70 -28.77
N GLU A 195 -21.85 -18.13 -28.50
CA GLU A 195 -21.39 -17.81 -27.15
C GLU A 195 -21.01 -16.34 -27.02
N LYS A 196 -21.12 -15.80 -25.80
CA LYS A 196 -20.70 -14.45 -25.48
C LYS A 196 -19.20 -14.44 -25.22
N ILE A 197 -18.43 -13.89 -26.15
CA ILE A 197 -16.99 -13.78 -26.04
C ILE A 197 -16.62 -12.35 -25.66
N GLU A 198 -15.78 -12.21 -24.63
CA GLU A 198 -15.23 -10.92 -24.22
C GLU A 198 -13.89 -10.68 -24.95
N ASP A 199 -13.82 -9.60 -25.75
CA ASP A 199 -12.56 -9.21 -26.41
C ASP A 199 -11.50 -8.87 -25.36
N ALA A 200 -10.37 -9.55 -25.42
CA ALA A 200 -9.27 -9.43 -24.45
C ALA A 200 -8.70 -8.00 -24.33
N VAL A 201 -8.87 -7.21 -25.39
CA VAL A 201 -8.29 -5.87 -25.52
C VAL A 201 -9.28 -4.80 -25.05
N THR A 202 -10.53 -4.89 -25.55
CA THR A 202 -11.55 -3.86 -25.32
C THR A 202 -12.48 -4.17 -24.15
N GLY A 203 -12.54 -5.43 -23.71
CA GLY A 203 -13.50 -5.90 -22.70
C GLY A 203 -14.95 -5.94 -23.20
N LYS A 204 -15.17 -5.70 -24.49
CA LYS A 204 -16.51 -5.72 -25.10
C LYS A 204 -16.97 -7.16 -25.28
N LYS A 205 -18.20 -7.46 -24.87
CA LYS A 205 -18.82 -8.77 -25.07
C LYS A 205 -19.61 -8.79 -26.38
N GLU A 206 -19.30 -9.76 -27.21
CA GLU A 206 -19.95 -9.99 -28.49
C GLU A 206 -20.44 -11.43 -28.57
N GLU A 207 -21.62 -11.65 -29.16
CA GLU A 207 -22.09 -13.01 -29.47
C GLU A 207 -21.43 -13.47 -30.76
N LYS A 208 -20.76 -14.63 -30.71
CA LYS A 208 -20.07 -15.23 -31.85
C LYS A 208 -20.41 -16.71 -31.96
N SER A 209 -20.57 -17.20 -33.17
CA SER A 209 -20.74 -18.62 -33.48
C SER A 209 -19.37 -19.29 -33.41
N ILE A 210 -18.96 -19.76 -32.23
CA ILE A 210 -17.64 -20.39 -32.01
C ILE A 210 -17.75 -21.88 -31.67
N LYS A 211 -18.96 -22.41 -31.46
CA LYS A 211 -19.19 -23.78 -31.03
C LYS A 211 -19.94 -24.57 -32.14
N ALA A 212 -19.34 -25.66 -32.52
CA ALA A 212 -19.94 -26.61 -33.45
C ALA A 212 -20.31 -27.90 -32.74
N VAL A 213 -21.55 -28.35 -32.83
CA VAL A 213 -22.08 -29.51 -32.12
C VAL A 213 -22.49 -30.59 -33.12
N TYR A 214 -22.01 -31.80 -32.85
CA TYR A 214 -22.36 -33.05 -33.53
C TYR A 214 -23.04 -33.97 -32.52
N GLU A 215 -24.21 -34.47 -32.87
CA GLU A 215 -24.88 -35.50 -32.07
C GLU A 215 -24.47 -36.88 -32.60
N ASN A 216 -24.22 -37.84 -31.70
CA ASN A 216 -23.96 -39.20 -32.07
C ASN A 216 -25.29 -39.91 -32.28
N THR A 217 -25.49 -40.55 -33.46
CA THR A 217 -26.71 -41.20 -33.82
C THR A 217 -26.87 -42.58 -33.15
N GLY A 218 -25.82 -43.08 -32.48
CA GLY A 218 -25.82 -44.44 -31.89
C GLY A 218 -25.95 -44.49 -30.38
N ASN A 219 -25.65 -43.40 -29.68
CA ASN A 219 -25.79 -43.27 -28.24
C ASN A 219 -26.07 -41.81 -27.89
N ASP A 220 -26.62 -41.51 -26.73
CA ASP A 220 -27.03 -40.14 -26.33
C ASP A 220 -25.82 -39.28 -25.94
N THR A 221 -24.79 -39.23 -26.82
CA THR A 221 -23.55 -38.48 -26.66
C THR A 221 -23.47 -37.38 -27.70
N LYS A 222 -22.98 -36.19 -27.27
CA LYS A 222 -22.72 -35.06 -28.19
C LYS A 222 -21.23 -34.76 -28.14
N ILE A 223 -20.67 -34.41 -29.28
CA ILE A 223 -19.31 -33.89 -29.39
C ILE A 223 -19.41 -32.43 -29.80
N ALA A 224 -18.88 -31.55 -28.98
CA ALA A 224 -18.87 -30.11 -29.26
C ALA A 224 -17.43 -29.62 -29.45
N TYR A 225 -17.15 -28.94 -30.55
CA TYR A 225 -15.90 -28.32 -30.87
C TYR A 225 -16.02 -26.80 -30.70
N HIS A 226 -15.24 -26.24 -29.78
CA HIS A 226 -15.15 -24.78 -29.62
C HIS A 226 -13.91 -24.28 -30.34
N SER A 227 -14.12 -23.36 -31.25
CA SER A 227 -13.04 -22.68 -31.96
C SER A 227 -12.33 -21.70 -31.00
N LEU A 228 -11.04 -21.91 -30.80
CA LEU A 228 -10.18 -21.05 -29.98
C LEU A 228 -9.21 -20.26 -30.86
N GLU A 229 -8.56 -19.22 -30.31
CA GLU A 229 -7.58 -18.41 -31.05
C GLU A 229 -6.33 -19.23 -31.42
N HIS A 230 -5.88 -20.13 -30.55
CA HIS A 230 -4.68 -20.94 -30.72
C HIS A 230 -4.91 -22.45 -30.66
N GLY A 231 -6.10 -22.91 -31.00
CA GLY A 231 -6.42 -24.33 -30.97
C GLY A 231 -7.91 -24.59 -30.98
N MET A 232 -8.31 -25.73 -30.51
CA MET A 232 -9.69 -26.16 -30.48
C MET A 232 -9.98 -26.91 -29.18
N LYS A 233 -11.04 -26.49 -28.48
CA LYS A 233 -11.54 -27.23 -27.35
C LYS A 233 -12.57 -28.25 -27.84
N GLU A 234 -12.45 -29.47 -27.38
CA GLU A 234 -13.44 -30.50 -27.57
C GLU A 234 -14.16 -30.79 -26.25
N ASP A 235 -15.45 -30.94 -26.29
CA ASP A 235 -16.25 -31.43 -25.16
C ASP A 235 -17.00 -32.66 -25.59
N ILE A 236 -16.79 -33.79 -24.89
CA ILE A 236 -17.61 -34.96 -24.99
C ILE A 236 -18.71 -34.82 -23.93
N ILE A 237 -19.95 -34.69 -24.38
CA ILE A 237 -21.10 -34.39 -23.53
C ILE A 237 -21.97 -35.63 -23.43
N LEU A 238 -22.05 -36.20 -22.22
CA LEU A 238 -22.86 -37.35 -21.91
C LEU A 238 -24.17 -36.90 -21.29
N ASN A 239 -25.29 -37.13 -21.95
CA ASN A 239 -26.60 -36.72 -21.43
C ASN A 239 -27.13 -37.68 -20.36
N GLU A 240 -26.69 -38.93 -20.37
CA GLU A 240 -26.97 -39.98 -19.38
C GLU A 240 -25.78 -40.87 -19.14
N ILE A 241 -25.90 -41.89 -18.29
CA ILE A 241 -24.86 -42.88 -18.03
C ILE A 241 -24.58 -43.65 -19.32
N PRO A 242 -23.32 -43.56 -19.86
CA PRO A 242 -23.02 -44.26 -21.11
C PRO A 242 -22.92 -45.78 -20.86
N ASP A 243 -23.16 -46.57 -21.89
CA ASP A 243 -22.99 -48.02 -21.88
C ASP A 243 -21.51 -48.46 -21.71
N ASN A 244 -20.60 -47.57 -22.15
CA ASN A 244 -19.17 -47.76 -22.08
C ASN A 244 -18.48 -46.53 -21.49
N ASN A 245 -17.44 -46.71 -20.68
CA ASN A 245 -16.65 -45.63 -20.09
C ASN A 245 -15.40 -45.28 -20.89
N GLU A 246 -15.27 -45.77 -22.12
CA GLU A 246 -14.15 -45.56 -23.03
C GLU A 246 -14.62 -44.79 -24.28
N PHE A 247 -13.91 -43.70 -24.64
CA PHE A 247 -14.21 -42.92 -25.84
C PHE A 247 -12.97 -42.95 -26.74
N LEU A 248 -13.18 -43.33 -27.98
CA LEU A 248 -12.12 -43.67 -28.94
C LEU A 248 -11.99 -42.62 -30.05
N TYR A 249 -10.76 -42.29 -30.39
CA TYR A 249 -10.47 -41.36 -31.49
C TYR A 249 -9.31 -41.87 -32.32
N LYS A 250 -9.47 -41.80 -33.66
CA LYS A 250 -8.33 -41.91 -34.57
C LYS A 250 -7.71 -40.53 -34.76
N ILE A 251 -6.42 -40.42 -34.41
CA ILE A 251 -5.63 -39.22 -34.61
C ILE A 251 -4.67 -39.48 -35.78
N CYS A 252 -4.74 -38.64 -36.82
CA CYS A 252 -3.74 -38.65 -37.87
C CYS A 252 -2.94 -37.37 -37.87
N THR A 253 -1.62 -37.44 -38.02
CA THR A 253 -0.73 -36.30 -38.05
C THR A 253 0.18 -36.31 -39.28
N GLU A 254 0.50 -35.10 -39.80
CA GLU A 254 1.52 -34.92 -40.83
C GLU A 254 2.67 -34.12 -40.19
N ASN A 255 3.91 -34.66 -40.37
CA ASN A 255 5.17 -34.13 -39.84
C ASN A 255 5.27 -34.10 -38.28
N LEU A 256 4.38 -34.80 -37.58
CA LEU A 256 4.36 -34.87 -36.13
C LEU A 256 4.34 -36.30 -35.61
N GLU A 257 5.05 -36.55 -34.52
CA GLU A 257 4.89 -37.74 -33.69
C GLU A 257 3.96 -37.39 -32.51
N VAL A 258 3.09 -38.34 -32.15
CA VAL A 258 2.22 -38.21 -30.96
C VAL A 258 2.80 -39.07 -29.85
N ARG A 259 2.89 -38.48 -28.66
CA ARG A 259 3.40 -39.14 -27.46
C ARG A 259 2.49 -38.87 -26.29
N LEU A 260 2.18 -39.94 -25.56
CA LEU A 260 1.55 -39.84 -24.26
C LEU A 260 2.58 -39.41 -23.22
N ASP A 261 2.31 -38.37 -22.46
CA ASP A 261 3.20 -37.87 -21.42
C ASP A 261 3.10 -38.78 -20.19
N ALA A 262 4.10 -39.57 -19.92
CA ALA A 262 4.10 -40.69 -18.96
C ALA A 262 3.77 -40.29 -17.51
N VAL A 263 3.86 -39.00 -17.18
CA VAL A 263 3.67 -38.51 -15.80
C VAL A 263 2.59 -37.43 -15.74
N GLY A 264 2.43 -36.62 -16.78
CA GLY A 264 1.43 -35.55 -16.83
C GLY A 264 0.07 -36.01 -17.38
N GLY A 265 0.01 -37.20 -17.98
CA GLY A 265 -1.20 -37.77 -18.56
C GLY A 265 -1.75 -37.02 -19.78
N GLY A 266 -1.01 -36.08 -20.33
CA GLY A 266 -1.33 -35.31 -21.53
C GLY A 266 -0.76 -35.95 -22.79
N ILE A 267 -1.11 -35.42 -23.97
CA ILE A 267 -0.60 -35.82 -25.29
C ILE A 267 0.26 -34.69 -25.85
N SER A 268 1.46 -35.02 -26.28
CA SER A 268 2.37 -34.10 -26.98
C SER A 268 2.50 -34.43 -28.47
N PHE A 269 2.40 -33.42 -29.33
CA PHE A 269 2.64 -33.47 -30.74
C PHE A 269 4.06 -32.89 -31.01
N ILE A 270 4.95 -33.71 -31.51
CA ILE A 270 6.37 -33.43 -31.56
C ILE A 270 6.86 -33.38 -33.04
N ASP A 271 7.50 -32.26 -33.41
CA ASP A 271 8.31 -32.19 -34.63
C ASP A 271 9.65 -32.86 -34.35
N LYS A 272 9.87 -34.03 -34.93
CA LYS A 272 11.09 -34.81 -34.75
C LYS A 272 12.34 -34.15 -35.36
N GLU A 273 12.17 -33.37 -36.43
CA GLU A 273 13.30 -32.71 -37.07
C GLU A 273 13.82 -31.54 -36.23
N LYS A 274 12.93 -30.84 -35.55
CA LYS A 274 13.25 -29.71 -34.65
C LYS A 274 13.40 -30.12 -33.17
N ASP A 275 13.09 -31.38 -32.84
CA ASP A 275 13.04 -31.91 -31.47
C ASP A 275 12.25 -30.96 -30.53
N SER A 276 11.07 -30.60 -30.98
CA SER A 276 10.22 -29.63 -30.27
C SER A 276 8.74 -30.02 -30.23
N ILE A 277 8.09 -29.82 -29.11
CA ILE A 277 6.65 -29.93 -29.00
C ILE A 277 6.03 -28.75 -29.74
N VAL A 278 5.07 -28.97 -30.59
CA VAL A 278 4.40 -27.96 -31.42
C VAL A 278 2.92 -27.81 -31.06
N ALA A 279 2.33 -28.85 -30.48
CA ALA A 279 0.97 -28.81 -29.97
C ALA A 279 0.81 -29.80 -28.82
N GLY A 280 -0.28 -29.69 -28.05
CA GLY A 280 -0.56 -30.58 -26.94
C GLY A 280 -2.05 -30.69 -26.61
N ILE A 281 -2.40 -31.83 -25.99
CA ILE A 281 -3.68 -32.05 -25.34
C ILE A 281 -3.37 -32.24 -23.87
N PRO A 282 -3.83 -31.33 -22.96
CA PRO A 282 -3.62 -31.52 -21.54
C PRO A 282 -4.28 -32.81 -21.04
N ALA A 283 -3.88 -33.27 -19.86
CA ALA A 283 -4.59 -34.35 -19.18
C ALA A 283 -6.10 -34.04 -19.12
N PRO A 284 -6.95 -35.05 -19.37
CA PRO A 284 -8.38 -34.84 -19.44
C PRO A 284 -8.95 -34.53 -18.05
N SER A 285 -10.08 -33.88 -18.04
CA SER A 285 -10.87 -33.63 -16.82
C SER A 285 -12.36 -33.72 -17.11
N MET A 286 -13.16 -33.86 -16.09
CA MET A 286 -14.61 -33.96 -16.26
C MET A 286 -15.35 -33.18 -15.19
N ASN A 287 -16.54 -32.74 -15.55
CA ASN A 287 -17.48 -32.03 -14.68
C ASN A 287 -18.93 -32.50 -14.94
N ASP A 288 -19.72 -32.47 -13.89
CA ASP A 288 -21.17 -32.62 -14.04
C ASP A 288 -21.84 -31.27 -14.39
N SER A 289 -23.12 -31.29 -14.69
CA SER A 289 -23.89 -30.09 -15.09
C SER A 289 -23.94 -28.99 -14.04
N THR A 290 -23.61 -29.28 -12.76
CA THR A 290 -23.57 -28.29 -11.70
C THR A 290 -22.22 -27.56 -11.63
N GLY A 291 -21.17 -28.10 -12.30
CA GLY A 291 -19.79 -27.62 -12.21
C GLY A 291 -19.14 -27.81 -10.84
N LYS A 292 -19.77 -28.53 -9.92
CA LYS A 292 -19.26 -28.77 -8.56
C LYS A 292 -18.56 -30.10 -8.40
N ALA A 293 -18.81 -31.03 -9.29
CA ALA A 293 -18.26 -32.37 -9.27
C ALA A 293 -17.09 -32.50 -10.26
N TYR A 294 -16.12 -31.61 -10.18
CA TYR A 294 -14.89 -31.70 -10.95
C TYR A 294 -14.09 -32.93 -10.53
N SER A 295 -13.59 -33.70 -11.53
CA SER A 295 -12.68 -34.82 -11.30
C SER A 295 -11.60 -34.89 -12.37
N GLU A 296 -10.44 -35.42 -11.98
CA GLU A 296 -9.31 -35.79 -12.84
C GLU A 296 -9.18 -37.31 -12.94
N ASP A 297 -10.17 -38.08 -12.47
CA ASP A 297 -10.22 -39.56 -12.56
C ASP A 297 -10.63 -39.99 -13.97
N VAL A 298 -9.89 -39.51 -14.94
CA VAL A 298 -10.00 -39.80 -16.37
C VAL A 298 -8.58 -39.76 -16.96
N HIS A 299 -8.23 -40.64 -17.86
CA HIS A 299 -6.88 -40.71 -18.43
C HIS A 299 -6.89 -41.08 -19.91
N TYR A 300 -5.75 -40.87 -20.56
CA TYR A 300 -5.51 -41.27 -21.94
C TYR A 300 -4.74 -42.57 -21.99
N GLU A 301 -5.10 -43.43 -22.96
CA GLU A 301 -4.26 -44.47 -23.50
C GLU A 301 -4.01 -44.21 -24.97
N LEU A 302 -2.81 -44.45 -25.45
CA LEU A 302 -2.39 -44.13 -26.82
C LEU A 302 -1.72 -45.33 -27.47
N GLU A 303 -2.26 -45.80 -28.59
CA GLU A 303 -1.72 -46.89 -29.39
C GLU A 303 -1.32 -46.34 -30.76
N LYS A 304 -0.13 -46.70 -31.22
CA LYS A 304 0.31 -46.35 -32.58
C LYS A 304 -0.23 -47.35 -33.58
N SER A 305 -1.04 -46.87 -34.50
CA SER A 305 -1.52 -47.67 -35.62
C SER A 305 -0.44 -47.72 -36.73
N VAL A 306 -0.37 -48.79 -37.49
CA VAL A 306 0.50 -48.90 -38.62
C VAL A 306 -0.05 -48.03 -39.75
N SER A 307 0.63 -46.97 -40.11
CA SER A 307 0.28 -46.14 -41.26
C SER A 307 1.03 -46.59 -42.52
N GLU A 308 0.31 -46.85 -43.59
CA GLU A 308 0.90 -47.19 -44.90
C GLU A 308 1.34 -45.96 -45.71
N THR A 309 1.06 -44.76 -45.24
CA THR A 309 1.31 -43.52 -45.97
C THR A 309 2.56 -42.82 -45.44
N LYS A 310 3.57 -42.62 -46.31
CA LYS A 310 4.81 -41.92 -45.94
C LYS A 310 4.53 -40.50 -45.47
N GLY A 311 5.02 -40.17 -44.29
CA GLY A 311 4.89 -38.84 -43.68
C GLY A 311 3.64 -38.63 -42.83
N ILE A 312 2.72 -39.60 -42.81
CA ILE A 312 1.52 -39.56 -41.97
C ILE A 312 1.65 -40.62 -40.90
N ASN A 313 1.43 -40.21 -39.63
CA ASN A 313 1.33 -41.13 -38.51
C ASN A 313 -0.14 -41.23 -38.08
N ALA A 314 -0.59 -42.44 -37.75
CA ALA A 314 -1.91 -42.68 -37.24
C ALA A 314 -1.83 -43.31 -35.82
N TYR A 315 -2.72 -42.90 -34.95
CA TYR A 315 -2.82 -43.33 -33.56
C TYR A 315 -4.29 -43.56 -33.18
N ILE A 316 -4.52 -44.50 -32.29
CA ILE A 316 -5.78 -44.62 -31.58
C ILE A 316 -5.59 -44.03 -30.18
N LEU A 317 -6.37 -42.99 -29.89
CA LEU A 317 -6.47 -42.37 -28.57
C LEU A 317 -7.70 -42.91 -27.88
N LYS A 318 -7.53 -43.48 -26.70
CA LYS A 318 -8.61 -43.94 -25.82
C LYS A 318 -8.68 -43.00 -24.63
N ILE A 319 -9.87 -42.47 -24.35
CA ILE A 319 -10.17 -41.66 -23.17
C ILE A 319 -10.94 -42.58 -22.22
N VAL A 320 -10.33 -42.94 -21.09
CA VAL A 320 -10.92 -43.88 -20.12
C VAL A 320 -11.39 -43.10 -18.90
N VAL A 321 -12.68 -43.15 -18.63
CA VAL A 321 -13.32 -42.42 -17.54
C VAL A 321 -13.54 -43.38 -16.36
N ASP A 322 -13.34 -42.89 -15.14
CA ASP A 322 -13.66 -43.67 -13.94
C ASP A 322 -15.16 -43.96 -13.86
N ASN A 323 -15.49 -45.24 -13.76
CA ASN A 323 -16.87 -45.70 -13.76
C ASN A 323 -17.62 -45.34 -12.48
N ASP A 324 -16.92 -45.25 -11.34
CA ASP A 324 -17.53 -44.88 -10.05
C ASP A 324 -17.95 -43.40 -10.11
N TYR A 325 -17.19 -42.56 -10.88
CA TYR A 325 -17.60 -41.19 -11.13
C TYR A 325 -18.88 -41.10 -11.95
N LEU A 326 -19.01 -41.83 -13.04
CA LEU A 326 -20.17 -41.82 -13.93
C LEU A 326 -21.43 -42.38 -13.25
N THR A 327 -21.31 -43.46 -12.49
CA THR A 327 -22.46 -44.17 -11.89
C THR A 327 -22.87 -43.62 -10.52
N SER A 328 -22.17 -42.64 -9.98
CA SER A 328 -22.49 -42.02 -8.69
C SER A 328 -23.90 -41.45 -8.65
N THR A 329 -24.68 -41.76 -7.62
CA THR A 329 -26.05 -41.29 -7.41
C THR A 329 -26.16 -39.77 -7.23
N ASP A 330 -25.06 -39.12 -6.85
CA ASP A 330 -24.97 -37.66 -6.69
C ASP A 330 -24.66 -36.95 -8.00
N ARG A 331 -24.34 -37.68 -9.09
CA ARG A 331 -23.97 -37.13 -10.39
C ARG A 331 -25.18 -36.51 -11.09
N LYS A 332 -24.99 -35.32 -11.66
CA LYS A 332 -26.01 -34.61 -12.42
C LYS A 332 -25.58 -34.50 -13.89
N TYR A 333 -26.25 -35.23 -14.71
CA TYR A 333 -26.06 -35.19 -16.17
C TYR A 333 -26.60 -33.88 -16.77
N PRO A 334 -26.05 -33.34 -17.88
CA PRO A 334 -24.94 -33.95 -18.64
C PRO A 334 -23.60 -33.89 -17.90
N VAL A 335 -22.76 -34.90 -18.10
CA VAL A 335 -21.35 -34.90 -17.73
C VAL A 335 -20.55 -34.46 -18.95
N THR A 336 -19.59 -33.58 -18.78
CA THR A 336 -18.69 -33.12 -19.84
C THR A 336 -17.27 -33.56 -19.55
N ILE A 337 -16.62 -34.19 -20.53
CA ILE A 337 -15.22 -34.58 -20.57
C ILE A 337 -14.51 -33.62 -21.52
N ASP A 338 -13.38 -33.01 -21.10
CA ASP A 338 -12.69 -31.94 -21.82
C ASP A 338 -11.28 -32.40 -22.31
N PRO A 339 -11.12 -32.94 -23.52
CA PRO A 339 -9.90 -33.02 -24.26
C PRO A 339 -9.76 -31.80 -25.19
N SER A 340 -8.78 -30.94 -24.97
CA SER A 340 -8.61 -29.73 -25.80
C SER A 340 -7.24 -29.74 -26.49
N VAL A 341 -7.18 -29.44 -27.78
CA VAL A 341 -5.92 -29.31 -28.54
C VAL A 341 -5.50 -27.84 -28.61
N THR A 342 -4.26 -27.55 -28.24
CA THR A 342 -3.68 -26.23 -28.38
C THR A 342 -2.31 -26.32 -29.06
N TRP A 343 -2.03 -25.38 -30.01
CA TRP A 343 -0.73 -25.21 -30.56
C TRP A 343 0.20 -24.51 -29.56
N GLU A 344 1.44 -24.97 -29.51
CA GLU A 344 2.46 -24.32 -28.72
C GLU A 344 2.95 -23.05 -29.43
N GLY A 345 3.14 -21.95 -28.65
CA GLY A 345 3.88 -20.80 -29.15
C GLY A 345 5.38 -21.06 -29.25
N THR A 346 6.13 -20.04 -29.58
CA THR A 346 7.60 -20.12 -29.68
C THR A 346 8.29 -20.53 -28.35
N GLY A 347 7.55 -20.61 -27.24
CA GLY A 347 8.06 -20.86 -25.89
C GLY A 347 8.83 -19.66 -25.31
N GLU A 348 8.79 -18.52 -25.99
CA GLU A 348 9.38 -17.26 -25.52
C GLU A 348 8.42 -16.48 -24.62
N LEU A 349 7.13 -16.69 -24.77
CA LEU A 349 6.07 -16.12 -23.96
C LEU A 349 5.31 -17.23 -23.21
N GLY A 350 4.60 -16.86 -22.15
CA GLY A 350 3.75 -17.75 -21.41
C GLY A 350 4.33 -18.22 -20.08
N GLU A 351 3.73 -19.25 -19.54
CA GLU A 351 4.07 -19.82 -18.24
C GLU A 351 4.20 -21.34 -18.30
N ALA A 352 5.01 -21.86 -17.38
CA ALA A 352 5.08 -23.28 -17.11
C ALA A 352 5.10 -23.50 -15.60
N TYR A 353 4.31 -24.44 -15.12
CA TYR A 353 4.50 -24.89 -13.75
C TYR A 353 5.44 -26.09 -13.69
N ILE A 354 6.08 -26.27 -12.55
CA ILE A 354 6.94 -27.39 -12.23
C ILE A 354 6.44 -28.07 -10.98
N LEU A 355 6.54 -29.39 -10.93
CA LEU A 355 6.02 -30.21 -9.84
C LEU A 355 7.15 -30.97 -9.16
N LYS A 356 7.28 -30.83 -7.83
CA LYS A 356 8.36 -31.49 -7.07
C LYS A 356 8.26 -33.01 -7.08
N ALA A 357 7.05 -33.56 -7.15
CA ALA A 357 6.84 -35.00 -7.20
C ALA A 357 7.38 -35.64 -8.49
N ASN A 358 7.45 -34.85 -9.58
CA ASN A 358 7.90 -35.29 -10.90
C ASN A 358 9.01 -34.37 -11.41
N PRO A 359 10.22 -34.47 -10.83
CA PRO A 359 11.23 -33.43 -10.92
C PRO A 359 11.86 -33.24 -12.30
N ASP A 360 11.74 -34.21 -13.20
CA ASP A 360 12.29 -34.17 -14.57
C ASP A 360 11.22 -33.91 -15.64
N VAL A 361 9.95 -33.75 -15.25
CA VAL A 361 8.84 -33.53 -16.17
C VAL A 361 8.67 -32.03 -16.44
N ASN A 362 8.53 -31.70 -17.73
CA ASN A 362 8.12 -30.38 -18.18
C ASN A 362 6.60 -30.34 -18.38
N TYR A 363 5.95 -29.37 -17.76
CA TYR A 363 4.49 -29.21 -17.83
C TYR A 363 4.05 -28.04 -18.71
N TYR A 364 4.88 -27.58 -19.63
CA TYR A 364 4.52 -26.46 -20.49
C TYR A 364 3.31 -26.78 -21.37
N ALA A 365 3.30 -27.90 -22.04
CA ALA A 365 2.22 -28.32 -22.92
C ALA A 365 0.88 -28.51 -22.19
N SER A 366 0.91 -29.01 -20.96
CA SER A 366 -0.28 -29.24 -20.12
C SER A 366 -0.66 -28.03 -19.26
N GLY A 367 0.27 -27.09 -19.03
CA GLY A 367 0.12 -25.97 -18.09
C GLY A 367 -0.48 -24.70 -18.65
N VAL A 368 -0.58 -24.57 -19.97
CA VAL A 368 -0.95 -23.30 -20.63
C VAL A 368 -2.40 -22.84 -20.42
N LYS A 369 -3.32 -23.72 -20.03
CA LYS A 369 -4.70 -23.35 -19.66
C LYS A 369 -4.79 -22.75 -18.28
N ALA A 370 -4.03 -23.32 -17.33
CA ALA A 370 -3.97 -22.87 -15.96
C ALA A 370 -2.64 -23.23 -15.34
N PHE A 371 -2.10 -22.37 -14.52
CA PHE A 371 -0.89 -22.65 -13.76
C PHE A 371 -1.17 -22.69 -12.27
N SER A 372 -0.34 -23.44 -11.55
CA SER A 372 -0.55 -23.76 -10.13
C SER A 372 0.61 -23.30 -9.27
N VAL A 373 0.33 -22.87 -8.05
CA VAL A 373 1.32 -22.43 -7.06
C VAL A 373 0.92 -22.96 -5.68
N GLY A 374 1.86 -23.59 -4.97
CA GLY A 374 1.63 -24.14 -3.63
C GLY A 374 1.58 -25.65 -3.61
N LYS A 375 1.09 -26.27 -2.54
CA LYS A 375 1.09 -27.71 -2.36
C LYS A 375 -0.32 -28.27 -2.47
N GLY A 376 -0.59 -28.95 -3.58
CA GLY A 376 -1.81 -29.71 -3.83
C GLY A 376 -1.66 -31.20 -3.48
N SER A 377 -2.66 -32.01 -3.86
CA SER A 377 -2.65 -33.48 -3.70
C SER A 377 -1.50 -34.14 -4.47
N GLN A 378 -1.19 -33.62 -5.66
CA GLN A 378 -0.10 -34.14 -6.52
C GLN A 378 1.30 -33.75 -6.03
N GLY A 379 1.43 -32.77 -5.11
CA GLY A 379 2.71 -32.29 -4.61
C GLY A 379 2.86 -30.77 -4.58
N LEU A 380 4.13 -30.31 -4.57
CA LEU A 380 4.46 -28.89 -4.51
C LEU A 380 4.66 -28.32 -5.92
N PHE A 381 3.90 -27.29 -6.24
CA PHE A 381 3.95 -26.55 -7.50
C PHE A 381 4.68 -25.22 -7.34
N ARG A 382 5.51 -24.86 -8.31
CA ARG A 382 5.98 -23.51 -8.57
C ARG A 382 5.68 -23.17 -10.02
N THR A 383 5.40 -21.92 -10.31
CA THR A 383 5.15 -21.47 -11.68
C THR A 383 6.20 -20.46 -12.10
N TYR A 384 6.70 -20.64 -13.29
CA TYR A 384 7.62 -19.74 -13.98
C TYR A 384 6.87 -19.06 -15.13
N MET A 385 6.98 -17.75 -15.18
CA MET A 385 6.38 -16.94 -16.24
C MET A 385 7.48 -16.21 -16.97
N ARG A 386 7.57 -16.45 -18.26
CA ARG A 386 8.40 -15.70 -19.19
C ARG A 386 7.45 -14.94 -20.10
N ALA A 387 7.17 -13.74 -19.74
CA ALA A 387 6.32 -12.87 -20.52
C ALA A 387 7.02 -11.55 -20.67
N LEU A 388 6.86 -10.93 -21.85
CA LEU A 388 6.97 -9.52 -21.94
C LEU A 388 8.35 -9.05 -22.34
N ASP A 389 8.49 -8.69 -23.57
CA ASP A 389 9.62 -7.87 -24.01
C ASP A 389 9.46 -6.41 -23.50
N LEU A 390 9.33 -6.32 -22.18
CA LEU A 390 9.29 -5.05 -21.46
C LEU A 390 10.53 -4.21 -21.73
N LYS A 391 11.70 -4.89 -21.96
CA LYS A 391 12.98 -4.25 -22.12
C LYS A 391 13.06 -3.39 -23.38
N SER A 392 12.58 -3.86 -24.53
CA SER A 392 12.59 -3.09 -25.77
C SER A 392 11.73 -1.83 -25.66
N THR A 393 10.58 -1.94 -25.02
CA THR A 393 9.63 -0.84 -24.90
C THR A 393 10.05 0.23 -23.90
N VAL A 394 10.61 -0.15 -22.74
CA VAL A 394 10.84 0.81 -21.63
C VAL A 394 12.31 1.23 -21.48
N ARG A 395 13.25 0.60 -22.19
CA ARG A 395 14.69 0.90 -22.05
C ARG A 395 14.99 2.37 -22.29
N GLY A 396 15.58 3.01 -21.26
CA GLY A 396 15.92 4.43 -21.29
C GLY A 396 14.75 5.38 -21.18
N LYS A 397 13.54 4.86 -20.87
CA LYS A 397 12.33 5.66 -20.67
C LYS A 397 11.98 5.75 -19.19
N TYR A 398 11.17 6.72 -18.85
CA TYR A 398 10.61 6.84 -17.50
C TYR A 398 9.38 5.96 -17.38
N VAL A 399 9.41 5.02 -16.44
CA VAL A 399 8.25 4.18 -16.11
C VAL A 399 7.48 4.79 -14.94
N GLU A 400 6.26 5.20 -15.17
CA GLU A 400 5.36 5.73 -14.15
C GLU A 400 4.79 4.62 -13.29
N SER A 401 4.22 3.59 -13.93
CA SER A 401 3.67 2.43 -13.26
C SER A 401 3.77 1.17 -14.09
N ALA A 402 3.84 0.02 -13.42
CA ALA A 402 3.68 -1.29 -14.02
C ALA A 402 2.83 -2.17 -13.12
N LYS A 403 1.88 -2.91 -13.72
CA LYS A 403 0.92 -3.76 -13.00
C LYS A 403 0.81 -5.10 -13.71
N LEU A 404 1.08 -6.19 -12.99
CA LEU A 404 0.79 -7.56 -13.46
C LEU A 404 -0.63 -7.92 -13.01
N ILE A 405 -1.44 -8.37 -13.95
CA ILE A 405 -2.84 -8.72 -13.75
C ILE A 405 -3.00 -10.21 -13.99
N LEU A 406 -3.55 -10.90 -13.00
CA LEU A 406 -3.83 -12.33 -13.00
C LEU A 406 -5.27 -12.57 -12.57
N TYR A 407 -5.84 -13.72 -12.92
CA TYR A 407 -7.17 -14.14 -12.46
C TYR A 407 -7.09 -15.54 -11.86
N GLU A 408 -7.70 -15.75 -10.71
CA GLU A 408 -7.81 -17.06 -10.08
C GLU A 408 -8.74 -17.96 -10.89
N ASN A 409 -8.32 -19.22 -11.12
CA ASN A 409 -9.09 -20.20 -11.90
C ASN A 409 -9.69 -21.26 -10.95
N GLY A 410 -11.02 -21.33 -10.91
CA GLY A 410 -11.74 -22.33 -10.13
C GLY A 410 -11.74 -22.11 -8.62
N ALA A 411 -12.13 -23.14 -7.89
CA ALA A 411 -12.18 -23.12 -6.43
C ALA A 411 -10.76 -23.30 -5.84
N ASN A 412 -10.22 -22.23 -5.34
CA ASN A 412 -8.88 -22.18 -4.76
C ASN A 412 -8.91 -22.22 -3.23
N THR A 413 -7.79 -22.62 -2.61
CA THR A 413 -7.62 -22.43 -1.17
C THR A 413 -7.54 -20.93 -0.86
N LYS A 414 -8.43 -20.44 0.01
CA LYS A 414 -8.42 -19.05 0.48
C LYS A 414 -7.24 -18.77 1.41
N GLY A 415 -6.63 -17.62 1.30
CA GLY A 415 -5.60 -17.16 2.25
C GLY A 415 -4.19 -17.67 1.95
N VAL A 416 -3.95 -18.30 0.81
CA VAL A 416 -2.59 -18.71 0.40
C VAL A 416 -1.80 -17.48 -0.01
N LYS A 417 -0.71 -17.22 0.69
CA LYS A 417 0.19 -16.12 0.40
C LYS A 417 1.24 -16.54 -0.62
N ILE A 418 1.33 -15.79 -1.72
CA ILE A 418 2.19 -16.09 -2.87
C ILE A 418 3.18 -14.95 -3.05
N ASN A 419 4.46 -15.32 -3.15
CA ASN A 419 5.57 -14.43 -3.47
C ASN A 419 5.90 -14.51 -4.96
N VAL A 420 6.12 -13.36 -5.58
CA VAL A 420 6.57 -13.22 -6.97
C VAL A 420 7.99 -12.69 -6.95
N GLU A 421 8.93 -13.47 -7.47
CA GLU A 421 10.35 -13.13 -7.47
C GLU A 421 10.90 -13.04 -8.90
N PRO A 422 11.89 -12.17 -9.17
CA PRO A 422 12.61 -12.23 -10.44
C PRO A 422 13.41 -13.53 -10.54
N VAL A 423 13.50 -14.08 -11.73
CA VAL A 423 14.30 -15.28 -11.99
C VAL A 423 15.79 -14.93 -12.17
N LYS A 424 16.67 -15.75 -11.63
CA LYS A 424 18.15 -15.50 -11.63
C LYS A 424 18.79 -15.61 -13.00
N ASN A 425 18.39 -16.61 -13.78
CA ASN A 425 18.99 -16.96 -15.05
C ASN A 425 17.93 -17.13 -16.14
N GLU A 426 18.35 -17.08 -17.37
CA GLU A 426 17.51 -17.34 -18.53
C GLU A 426 16.99 -18.78 -18.51
N PHE A 427 15.76 -18.98 -18.95
CA PHE A 427 15.11 -20.29 -19.11
C PHE A 427 14.11 -20.23 -20.27
N ALA A 428 13.73 -21.38 -20.79
CA ALA A 428 12.61 -21.53 -21.71
C ALA A 428 11.48 -22.30 -21.01
N CYS A 429 10.25 -21.85 -21.11
CA CYS A 429 9.10 -22.50 -20.49
C CYS A 429 8.95 -23.96 -20.93
N ARG A 430 9.22 -24.25 -22.22
CA ARG A 430 9.16 -25.60 -22.79
C ARG A 430 10.22 -26.58 -22.29
N ASN A 431 11.26 -26.10 -21.58
CA ASN A 431 12.37 -26.94 -21.12
C ASN A 431 12.53 -26.96 -19.60
N ILE A 432 11.73 -26.15 -18.89
CA ILE A 432 11.88 -26.03 -17.44
C ILE A 432 11.28 -27.23 -16.71
N THR A 433 12.02 -27.75 -15.73
CA THR A 433 11.60 -28.84 -14.84
C THR A 433 11.96 -28.46 -13.41
N TRP A 434 11.56 -29.28 -12.45
CA TRP A 434 11.93 -29.03 -11.06
C TRP A 434 13.45 -29.10 -10.83
N ASN A 435 14.14 -30.04 -11.52
CA ASN A 435 15.58 -30.22 -11.37
C ASN A 435 16.42 -29.16 -12.05
N ASN A 436 15.97 -28.56 -13.16
CA ASN A 436 16.73 -27.54 -13.90
C ASN A 436 16.26 -26.10 -13.65
N GLN A 437 15.31 -25.90 -12.72
CA GLN A 437 14.77 -24.56 -12.45
C GLN A 437 15.86 -23.54 -12.05
N PRO A 438 15.87 -22.32 -12.61
CA PRO A 438 16.91 -21.33 -12.34
C PRO A 438 16.80 -20.67 -10.95
N GLY A 439 15.69 -20.90 -10.23
CA GLY A 439 15.41 -20.28 -8.93
C GLY A 439 15.10 -18.80 -9.04
N GLY A 440 14.48 -18.28 -7.97
CA GLY A 440 14.25 -16.84 -7.80
C GLY A 440 15.45 -16.16 -7.13
N THR A 441 15.48 -14.82 -7.15
CA THR A 441 16.52 -14.02 -6.49
C THR A 441 16.44 -14.06 -4.97
N GLY A 442 15.28 -14.44 -4.39
CA GLY A 442 14.97 -14.36 -2.98
C GLY A 442 14.27 -13.05 -2.59
N ASP A 443 14.37 -12.01 -3.43
CA ASP A 443 13.71 -10.72 -3.19
C ASP A 443 12.31 -10.76 -3.82
N SER A 444 11.26 -10.70 -3.00
CA SER A 444 9.89 -10.65 -3.50
C SER A 444 9.60 -9.28 -4.09
N LEU A 445 9.27 -9.24 -5.38
CA LEU A 445 8.80 -8.03 -6.08
C LEU A 445 7.39 -7.66 -5.66
N ALA A 446 6.57 -8.66 -5.42
CA ALA A 446 5.19 -8.53 -4.98
C ALA A 446 4.78 -9.75 -4.17
N THR A 447 3.90 -9.53 -3.22
CA THR A 447 3.26 -10.58 -2.44
C THR A 447 1.75 -10.35 -2.46
N PHE A 448 0.99 -11.40 -2.66
CA PHE A 448 -0.46 -11.31 -2.63
C PHE A 448 -1.09 -12.56 -2.02
N THR A 449 -2.35 -12.47 -1.67
CA THR A 449 -3.09 -13.56 -1.02
C THR A 449 -4.25 -14.01 -1.91
N SER A 450 -4.44 -15.33 -2.04
CA SER A 450 -5.57 -15.90 -2.77
C SER A 450 -6.90 -15.54 -2.12
N SER A 451 -7.93 -15.28 -2.94
CA SER A 451 -9.28 -15.00 -2.47
C SER A 451 -10.07 -16.27 -2.16
N GLY A 452 -9.72 -17.38 -2.83
CA GLY A 452 -10.49 -18.60 -2.86
C GLY A 452 -11.75 -18.54 -3.72
N THR A 453 -11.88 -17.49 -4.53
CA THR A 453 -13.05 -17.25 -5.39
C THR A 453 -12.62 -17.36 -6.85
N ALA A 454 -13.36 -18.12 -7.65
CA ALA A 454 -13.14 -18.17 -9.09
C ALA A 454 -13.26 -16.78 -9.72
N ASP A 455 -12.48 -16.54 -10.77
CA ASP A 455 -12.42 -15.28 -11.52
C ASP A 455 -11.93 -14.05 -10.73
N ALA A 456 -11.46 -14.24 -9.51
CA ALA A 456 -10.95 -13.13 -8.71
C ALA A 456 -9.70 -12.52 -9.35
N LYS A 457 -9.80 -11.24 -9.71
CA LYS A 457 -8.71 -10.45 -10.27
C LYS A 457 -7.66 -10.14 -9.21
N LYS A 458 -6.39 -10.38 -9.54
CA LYS A 458 -5.22 -9.96 -8.75
C LYS A 458 -4.44 -8.93 -9.55
N THR A 459 -4.14 -7.80 -8.92
CA THR A 459 -3.33 -6.73 -9.53
C THR A 459 -2.11 -6.50 -8.67
N LEU A 460 -0.93 -6.80 -9.20
CA LEU A 460 0.34 -6.70 -8.50
C LEU A 460 1.11 -5.49 -9.00
N ASN A 461 1.64 -4.70 -8.06
CA ASN A 461 2.47 -3.56 -8.41
C ASN A 461 3.89 -4.03 -8.76
N MET A 462 4.28 -3.87 -10.01
CA MET A 462 5.58 -4.25 -10.58
C MET A 462 6.44 -3.03 -10.94
N THR A 463 6.08 -1.83 -10.47
CA THR A 463 6.68 -0.57 -10.91
C THR A 463 8.18 -0.51 -10.65
N THR A 464 8.63 -0.91 -9.47
CA THR A 464 10.06 -0.91 -9.11
C THR A 464 10.86 -1.84 -10.02
N TRP A 465 10.34 -3.03 -10.29
CA TRP A 465 10.98 -3.99 -11.20
C TRP A 465 11.05 -3.43 -12.63
N ALA A 466 9.95 -2.89 -13.17
CA ALA A 466 9.92 -2.31 -14.51
C ALA A 466 10.86 -1.11 -14.64
N ARG A 467 11.01 -0.28 -13.61
CA ARG A 467 12.01 0.81 -13.55
C ARG A 467 13.43 0.28 -13.60
N ASN A 468 13.72 -0.82 -12.91
CA ASN A 468 15.04 -1.45 -12.96
C ASN A 468 15.35 -2.03 -14.36
N VAL A 469 14.37 -2.66 -14.99
CA VAL A 469 14.49 -3.12 -16.39
C VAL A 469 14.73 -1.94 -17.34
N ALA A 470 14.03 -0.81 -17.15
CA ALA A 470 14.21 0.40 -17.94
C ALA A 470 15.61 1.02 -17.82
N LYS A 471 16.22 1.00 -16.64
CA LYS A 471 17.57 1.50 -16.37
C LYS A 471 18.66 0.71 -17.10
N GLY A 472 18.44 -0.57 -17.36
CA GLY A 472 19.30 -1.42 -18.20
C GLY A 472 20.73 -1.66 -17.71
N SER A 473 21.06 -1.38 -16.44
CA SER A 473 22.38 -1.53 -15.84
C SER A 473 22.39 -2.47 -14.65
N GLY A 474 23.32 -3.43 -14.62
CA GLY A 474 23.55 -4.38 -13.50
C GLY A 474 22.87 -5.74 -13.66
N SER A 475 23.34 -6.74 -12.93
CA SER A 475 22.89 -8.15 -12.99
C SER A 475 21.44 -8.37 -12.55
N GLY A 476 20.86 -7.46 -11.74
CA GLY A 476 19.45 -7.48 -11.33
C GLY A 476 18.46 -6.92 -12.35
N ASN A 477 18.93 -6.37 -13.46
CA ASN A 477 18.12 -5.66 -14.46
C ASN A 477 17.84 -6.48 -15.72
N LYS A 478 18.17 -7.76 -15.73
CA LYS A 478 17.85 -8.67 -16.81
C LYS A 478 16.44 -9.20 -16.59
N ASN A 479 15.57 -8.99 -17.59
CA ASN A 479 14.22 -9.57 -17.57
C ASN A 479 14.32 -11.04 -18.02
N TYR A 480 14.61 -11.94 -17.10
CA TYR A 480 14.59 -13.39 -17.36
C TYR A 480 13.23 -14.02 -17.05
N GLY A 481 12.27 -13.25 -16.55
CA GLY A 481 10.94 -13.72 -16.13
C GLY A 481 10.74 -13.71 -14.62
N LEU A 482 9.66 -14.31 -14.22
CA LEU A 482 9.15 -14.33 -12.85
C LEU A 482 8.95 -15.75 -12.37
N VAL A 483 9.16 -16.01 -11.08
CA VAL A 483 8.76 -17.25 -10.42
C VAL A 483 7.76 -16.95 -9.32
N PHE A 484 6.69 -17.73 -9.28
CA PHE A 484 5.63 -17.70 -8.28
C PHE A 484 5.81 -18.85 -7.31
N LYS A 485 5.88 -18.54 -6.01
CA LYS A 485 6.06 -19.51 -4.94
C LYS A 485 5.11 -19.22 -3.79
N ALA A 486 4.52 -20.25 -3.18
CA ALA A 486 3.82 -20.08 -1.92
C ALA A 486 4.81 -19.69 -0.82
N GLU A 487 4.46 -18.74 0.04
CA GLU A 487 5.29 -18.33 1.18
C GLU A 487 5.57 -19.53 2.11
N LYS A 488 4.57 -20.39 2.30
CA LYS A 488 4.66 -21.64 3.08
C LYS A 488 4.47 -22.84 2.18
N GLU A 489 5.52 -23.31 1.53
CA GLU A 489 5.48 -24.46 0.63
C GLU A 489 5.19 -25.81 1.33
N SER A 490 5.25 -25.86 2.65
CA SER A 490 4.92 -27.06 3.44
C SER A 490 3.42 -27.23 3.72
N ALA A 491 2.64 -26.16 3.60
CA ALA A 491 1.20 -26.20 3.86
C ALA A 491 0.46 -26.87 2.70
N SER A 492 -0.51 -27.72 3.00
CA SER A 492 -1.39 -28.33 2.00
C SER A 492 -2.42 -27.31 1.53
N SER A 493 -2.01 -26.46 0.63
CA SER A 493 -2.85 -25.39 0.06
C SER A 493 -2.24 -24.90 -1.25
N TYR A 494 -3.05 -24.79 -2.29
CA TYR A 494 -2.58 -24.34 -3.58
C TYR A 494 -3.61 -23.45 -4.28
N VAL A 495 -3.14 -22.73 -5.29
CA VAL A 495 -3.95 -21.80 -6.07
C VAL A 495 -3.70 -22.04 -7.55
N LYS A 496 -4.78 -22.12 -8.32
CA LYS A 496 -4.76 -22.12 -9.80
C LYS A 496 -5.06 -20.72 -10.32
N PHE A 497 -4.39 -20.35 -11.40
CA PHE A 497 -4.64 -19.12 -12.16
C PHE A 497 -4.92 -19.48 -13.62
N TYR A 498 -5.68 -18.63 -14.30
CA TYR A 498 -5.81 -18.75 -15.74
C TYR A 498 -4.45 -18.57 -16.41
N GLY A 499 -4.13 -19.44 -17.34
CA GLY A 499 -2.91 -19.40 -18.12
C GLY A 499 -3.02 -18.55 -19.40
N SER A 500 -1.93 -18.50 -20.16
CA SER A 500 -1.83 -17.73 -21.41
C SER A 500 -2.81 -18.20 -22.48
N ARG A 501 -3.08 -19.51 -22.55
CA ARG A 501 -3.94 -20.15 -23.54
C ARG A 501 -5.28 -20.63 -22.96
N THR A 502 -5.79 -19.88 -22.04
CA THR A 502 -7.14 -20.13 -21.53
C THR A 502 -8.19 -19.83 -22.61
N ALA A 503 -9.30 -20.58 -22.59
CA ALA A 503 -10.44 -20.31 -23.48
C ALA A 503 -11.03 -18.90 -23.26
N SER A 504 -10.83 -18.31 -22.09
CA SER A 504 -11.21 -16.94 -21.76
C SER A 504 -10.02 -16.00 -21.91
N THR A 505 -9.74 -15.53 -23.12
CA THR A 505 -8.59 -14.67 -23.43
C THR A 505 -8.57 -13.35 -22.65
N SER A 506 -9.74 -12.85 -22.20
CA SER A 506 -9.82 -11.68 -21.32
C SER A 506 -9.16 -11.91 -19.95
N LYS A 507 -9.06 -13.17 -19.50
CA LYS A 507 -8.48 -13.58 -18.21
C LYS A 507 -7.03 -14.03 -18.28
N MET A 508 -6.42 -14.06 -19.47
CA MET A 508 -5.01 -14.38 -19.59
C MET A 508 -4.15 -13.39 -18.78
N PRO A 509 -2.99 -13.82 -18.26
CA PRO A 509 -2.05 -12.94 -17.60
C PRO A 509 -1.67 -11.78 -18.50
N LYS A 510 -1.65 -10.56 -17.95
CA LYS A 510 -1.22 -9.37 -18.69
C LYS A 510 -0.50 -8.37 -17.81
N MET A 511 0.42 -7.61 -18.42
CA MET A 511 1.12 -6.53 -17.75
C MET A 511 0.81 -5.20 -18.41
N GLU A 512 0.34 -4.25 -17.62
CA GLU A 512 0.15 -2.87 -18.03
C GLU A 512 1.34 -2.04 -17.59
N VAL A 513 1.96 -1.32 -18.52
CA VAL A 513 3.09 -0.45 -18.25
C VAL A 513 2.80 0.95 -18.76
N VAL A 514 2.85 1.93 -17.87
CA VAL A 514 2.70 3.34 -18.22
C VAL A 514 4.07 4.02 -18.19
N TYR A 515 4.46 4.62 -19.27
CA TYR A 515 5.80 5.22 -19.44
C TYR A 515 5.78 6.46 -20.32
N TYR A 516 6.90 7.17 -20.33
CA TYR A 516 7.09 8.41 -21.06
C TYR A 516 8.42 8.44 -21.83
N ASP A 517 8.39 8.97 -23.06
CA ASP A 517 9.56 8.98 -23.94
C ASP A 517 10.47 10.22 -23.80
N GLY A 518 9.99 11.31 -23.16
CA GLY A 518 10.72 12.56 -22.96
C GLY A 518 11.68 12.55 -21.76
N PRO A 519 12.09 13.75 -21.28
CA PRO A 519 12.85 13.87 -20.04
C PRO A 519 12.12 13.21 -18.89
N THR A 520 12.85 12.55 -17.99
CA THR A 520 12.19 11.94 -16.83
C THR A 520 11.57 12.98 -15.94
N LYS A 521 10.48 12.63 -15.26
CA LYS A 521 9.93 13.41 -14.14
C LYS A 521 11.03 13.67 -13.12
N PRO A 522 11.13 14.85 -12.50
CA PRO A 522 12.05 15.06 -11.39
C PRO A 522 11.84 14.00 -10.30
N GLU A 523 12.90 13.34 -9.87
CA GLU A 523 12.82 12.38 -8.76
C GLU A 523 12.52 13.09 -7.45
N ASN A 524 13.20 14.21 -7.23
CA ASN A 524 13.00 15.03 -6.05
C ASN A 524 12.76 16.50 -6.41
N VAL A 525 11.80 17.09 -5.69
CA VAL A 525 11.59 18.53 -5.58
C VAL A 525 11.39 18.82 -4.11
N SER A 526 12.15 19.75 -3.58
CA SER A 526 12.07 20.16 -2.18
C SER A 526 12.12 21.67 -2.03
N LEU A 527 11.59 22.14 -0.92
CA LEU A 527 11.63 23.53 -0.50
C LEU A 527 12.39 23.62 0.82
N THR A 528 13.18 24.67 1.00
CA THR A 528 13.87 24.91 2.27
C THR A 528 12.89 25.14 3.41
N LYS A 529 11.77 25.80 3.10
CA LYS A 529 10.62 25.99 3.99
C LYS A 529 9.34 25.76 3.20
N VAL A 530 8.34 25.20 3.84
CA VAL A 530 7.00 24.99 3.29
C VAL A 530 5.97 26.00 3.80
N HIS A 531 6.31 26.79 4.83
CA HIS A 531 5.53 27.92 5.32
C HIS A 531 6.36 29.18 5.18
N ILE A 532 5.88 30.14 4.41
CA ILE A 532 6.60 31.36 4.01
C ILE A 532 5.92 32.56 4.63
N LYS A 533 6.67 33.36 5.40
CA LYS A 533 6.18 34.59 5.97
C LYS A 533 6.52 35.83 5.12
N SER A 534 6.08 36.97 5.56
CA SER A 534 6.42 38.26 4.91
C SER A 534 7.92 38.47 4.76
N GLY A 535 8.37 38.89 3.55
CA GLY A 535 9.78 39.17 3.25
C GLY A 535 10.65 37.95 2.97
N GLU A 536 10.16 36.71 3.16
CA GLU A 536 10.91 35.50 2.83
C GLU A 536 10.78 35.11 1.35
N LYS A 537 11.82 34.47 0.84
CA LYS A 537 11.90 33.94 -0.52
C LYS A 537 11.78 32.41 -0.49
N LEU A 538 11.15 31.84 -1.53
CA LEU A 538 10.99 30.43 -1.71
C LEU A 538 12.23 29.84 -2.38
N GLN A 539 12.99 29.00 -1.68
CA GLN A 539 14.13 28.29 -2.25
C GLN A 539 13.68 26.89 -2.69
N VAL A 540 13.78 26.62 -3.99
CA VAL A 540 13.40 25.38 -4.64
C VAL A 540 14.63 24.59 -5.04
N SER A 541 14.70 23.32 -4.67
CA SER A 541 15.73 22.39 -5.13
C SER A 541 15.08 21.25 -5.93
N TRP A 542 15.74 20.78 -6.98
CA TRP A 542 15.30 19.68 -7.82
C TRP A 542 16.45 18.74 -8.14
N SER A 543 16.14 17.46 -8.40
CA SER A 543 17.12 16.46 -8.84
C SER A 543 16.47 15.29 -9.57
N GLY A 544 17.31 14.46 -10.24
CA GLY A 544 16.89 13.21 -10.84
C GLY A 544 16.20 13.35 -12.20
N ILE A 545 16.34 14.49 -12.90
CA ILE A 545 15.84 14.63 -14.26
C ILE A 545 16.89 14.03 -15.21
N THR A 546 16.53 12.95 -15.90
CA THR A 546 17.39 12.33 -16.91
C THR A 546 16.87 12.64 -18.30
N SER A 547 17.72 13.18 -19.14
CA SER A 547 17.46 13.41 -20.56
C SER A 547 18.78 13.44 -21.32
N LYS A 548 18.81 12.89 -22.54
CA LYS A 548 19.97 12.98 -23.44
C LYS A 548 20.22 14.42 -23.94
N ALA A 549 19.23 15.27 -23.87
CA ALA A 549 19.23 16.60 -24.44
C ALA A 549 18.41 17.58 -23.60
N LEU A 550 18.56 17.56 -22.27
CA LEU A 550 17.89 18.52 -21.38
C LEU A 550 18.29 19.94 -21.81
N ASP A 551 17.29 20.79 -21.98
CA ASP A 551 17.47 22.22 -22.29
C ASP A 551 17.34 23.06 -21.03
N TYR A 552 16.20 22.94 -20.33
CA TYR A 552 15.98 23.63 -19.07
C TYR A 552 14.97 22.90 -18.17
N VAL A 553 14.97 23.31 -16.91
CA VAL A 553 13.96 22.96 -15.91
C VAL A 553 13.13 24.19 -15.62
N GLN A 554 11.82 24.06 -15.50
CA GLN A 554 10.91 25.17 -15.24
C GLN A 554 9.84 24.79 -14.21
N TYR A 555 9.23 25.82 -13.63
CA TYR A 555 8.16 25.66 -12.66
C TYR A 555 6.88 26.39 -13.07
N LYS A 556 5.76 25.95 -12.53
CA LYS A 556 4.50 26.70 -12.44
C LYS A 556 3.97 26.63 -11.01
N VAL A 557 3.08 27.52 -10.66
CA VAL A 557 2.42 27.53 -9.35
C VAL A 557 0.91 27.53 -9.56
N LYS A 558 0.21 26.71 -8.80
CA LYS A 558 -1.26 26.70 -8.77
C LYS A 558 -1.76 27.05 -7.37
N ASN A 559 -2.90 27.73 -7.32
CA ASN A 559 -3.68 27.86 -6.09
C ASN A 559 -4.23 26.49 -5.72
N TYR A 560 -4.29 26.22 -4.42
CA TYR A 560 -4.96 25.05 -3.86
C TYR A 560 -6.23 25.49 -3.13
N ASP A 561 -7.33 24.89 -3.49
CA ASP A 561 -8.63 25.11 -2.84
C ASP A 561 -8.84 23.99 -1.81
N GLU A 562 -8.85 24.37 -0.53
CA GLU A 562 -9.05 23.43 0.57
C GLU A 562 -10.45 22.80 0.59
N SER A 563 -11.45 23.53 0.07
CA SER A 563 -12.84 23.05 0.08
C SER A 563 -13.08 21.93 -0.92
N THR A 564 -12.39 21.98 -2.07
CA THR A 564 -12.46 20.97 -3.14
C THR A 564 -11.30 19.99 -3.12
N HIS A 565 -10.32 20.19 -2.21
CA HIS A 565 -9.07 19.45 -2.16
C HIS A 565 -8.33 19.36 -3.49
N SER A 566 -8.37 20.44 -4.30
CA SER A 566 -7.83 20.45 -5.65
C SER A 566 -6.99 21.69 -5.96
N ALA A 567 -5.97 21.52 -6.81
CA ALA A 567 -5.22 22.61 -7.39
C ALA A 567 -6.01 23.19 -8.56
N THR A 568 -6.57 24.38 -8.40
CA THR A 568 -7.57 24.94 -9.32
C THR A 568 -6.95 25.66 -10.52
N THR A 569 -6.48 26.88 -10.32
CA THR A 569 -6.02 27.76 -11.40
C THR A 569 -4.51 27.99 -11.35
N ASP A 570 -3.89 28.19 -12.52
CA ASP A 570 -2.49 28.60 -12.58
C ASP A 570 -2.35 30.02 -11.99
N TYR A 571 -1.67 30.11 -10.86
CA TYR A 571 -1.27 31.39 -10.26
C TYR A 571 -0.06 31.96 -10.99
N ILE A 572 0.90 31.10 -11.34
CA ILE A 572 2.01 31.39 -12.24
C ILE A 572 2.07 30.29 -13.28
N ALA A 573 1.85 30.61 -14.53
CA ALA A 573 1.95 29.72 -15.66
C ALA A 573 3.41 29.47 -16.09
N TYR A 574 3.65 28.39 -16.80
CA TYR A 574 4.95 28.16 -17.43
C TYR A 574 5.30 29.23 -18.44
N SER A 575 6.48 29.85 -18.29
CA SER A 575 7.02 30.86 -19.17
C SER A 575 8.55 30.85 -19.10
N ASP A 576 9.19 31.72 -19.91
CA ASP A 576 10.64 31.89 -19.84
C ASP A 576 11.12 32.42 -18.47
N SER A 577 10.31 33.24 -17.80
CA SER A 577 10.60 33.76 -16.47
C SER A 577 10.55 32.69 -15.39
N THR A 578 9.92 31.56 -15.66
CA THR A 578 9.80 30.44 -14.70
C THR A 578 10.88 29.37 -14.91
N LYS A 579 11.91 29.59 -15.73
CA LYS A 579 13.05 28.68 -15.86
C LYS A 579 13.88 28.69 -14.58
N LEU A 580 14.08 27.48 -14.03
CA LEU A 580 14.87 27.24 -12.82
C LEU A 580 16.36 27.09 -13.14
N GLY A 581 16.71 26.33 -14.17
CA GLY A 581 18.08 26.04 -14.57
C GLY A 581 18.15 25.13 -15.78
N THR A 582 19.36 24.75 -16.22
CA THR A 582 19.63 23.92 -17.40
C THR A 582 20.20 22.55 -17.02
N THR A 583 20.32 22.27 -15.73
CA THR A 583 20.95 21.05 -15.20
C THR A 583 19.91 20.08 -14.65
N SER A 584 20.23 18.79 -14.66
CA SER A 584 19.40 17.71 -14.14
C SER A 584 19.09 17.83 -12.63
N SER A 585 19.88 18.62 -11.92
CA SER A 585 19.70 18.96 -10.51
C SER A 585 20.16 20.39 -10.26
N GLY A 586 19.60 21.04 -9.26
CA GLY A 586 19.98 22.41 -8.92
C GLY A 586 19.10 23.00 -7.82
N THR A 587 19.40 24.25 -7.50
CA THR A 587 18.65 25.06 -6.53
C THR A 587 18.46 26.45 -7.09
N LYS A 588 17.29 27.03 -6.92
CA LYS A 588 16.97 28.39 -7.29
C LYS A 588 16.03 29.04 -6.30
N THR A 589 16.27 30.32 -6.07
CA THR A 589 15.40 31.18 -5.24
C THR A 589 14.34 31.83 -6.11
N ILE A 590 13.09 31.71 -5.71
CA ILE A 590 11.92 32.35 -6.29
C ILE A 590 11.48 33.46 -5.33
N ASP A 591 11.27 34.64 -5.84
CA ASP A 591 10.78 35.76 -5.03
C ASP A 591 9.28 35.67 -4.84
N ALA A 592 8.89 35.12 -3.67
CA ALA A 592 7.51 35.07 -3.21
C ALA A 592 7.18 36.23 -2.23
N SER A 593 8.12 37.17 -2.01
CA SER A 593 8.01 38.21 -0.99
C SER A 593 7.00 39.30 -1.34
N SER A 594 6.77 39.52 -2.63
CA SER A 594 5.85 40.57 -3.09
C SER A 594 4.84 40.05 -4.11
N GLY A 595 3.59 40.45 -4.00
CA GLY A 595 2.55 40.16 -4.96
C GLY A 595 1.80 38.82 -4.81
N TRP A 596 2.34 37.87 -4.06
CA TRP A 596 1.64 36.62 -3.80
C TRP A 596 0.67 36.80 -2.64
N LYS A 597 -0.55 36.30 -2.79
CA LYS A 597 -1.57 36.33 -1.74
C LYS A 597 -1.29 35.27 -0.66
N GLU A 598 -1.85 35.47 0.50
CA GLU A 598 -1.91 34.39 1.52
C GLU A 598 -2.74 33.24 1.01
N GLY A 599 -2.32 31.99 1.35
CA GLY A 599 -3.03 30.82 0.94
C GLY A 599 -2.11 29.60 0.71
N HIS A 600 -2.72 28.51 0.30
CA HIS A 600 -2.06 27.26 -0.04
C HIS A 600 -1.77 27.21 -1.54
N TYR A 601 -0.61 26.70 -1.90
CA TYR A 601 -0.11 26.61 -3.26
C TYR A 601 0.56 25.27 -3.53
N TYR A 602 0.53 24.83 -4.79
CA TYR A 602 1.39 23.77 -5.30
C TYR A 602 2.36 24.35 -6.33
N LEU A 603 3.64 24.05 -6.11
CA LEU A 603 4.70 24.31 -7.09
C LEU A 603 4.92 23.01 -7.88
N TYR A 604 4.84 23.10 -9.21
CA TYR A 604 5.08 22.03 -10.15
C TYR A 604 6.39 22.27 -10.88
N VAL A 605 7.25 21.26 -10.93
CA VAL A 605 8.54 21.32 -11.62
C VAL A 605 8.61 20.26 -12.70
N ARG A 606 9.11 20.65 -13.88
CA ARG A 606 9.34 19.75 -15.00
C ARG A 606 10.64 20.09 -15.75
N GLY A 607 11.22 19.07 -16.42
CA GLY A 607 12.26 19.28 -17.42
C GLY A 607 11.70 19.50 -18.82
N VAL A 608 12.42 20.21 -19.65
CA VAL A 608 12.15 20.40 -21.08
C VAL A 608 13.43 20.08 -21.84
N ASP A 609 13.36 19.28 -22.90
CA ASP A 609 14.52 18.99 -23.74
C ASP A 609 14.65 19.97 -24.92
N LYS A 610 15.78 19.89 -25.66
CA LYS A 610 16.06 20.73 -26.82
C LYS A 610 15.07 20.56 -27.98
N GLY A 611 14.30 19.46 -27.98
CA GLY A 611 13.20 19.24 -28.92
C GLY A 611 11.87 19.83 -28.44
N GLY A 612 11.83 20.48 -27.26
CA GLY A 612 10.63 21.02 -26.67
C GLY A 612 9.74 20.00 -25.99
N ILE A 613 10.18 18.73 -25.88
CA ILE A 613 9.44 17.69 -25.18
C ILE A 613 9.56 17.91 -23.68
N LYS A 614 8.42 17.86 -22.99
CA LYS A 614 8.29 18.18 -21.58
C LYS A 614 8.21 16.91 -20.75
N SER A 615 8.87 16.88 -19.59
CA SER A 615 8.69 15.80 -18.64
C SER A 615 7.32 15.84 -17.97
N LEU A 616 6.95 14.76 -17.29
CA LEU A 616 5.92 14.82 -16.27
C LEU A 616 6.33 15.79 -15.16
N GLU A 617 5.35 16.31 -14.44
CA GLU A 617 5.51 17.28 -13.37
C GLU A 617 5.68 16.58 -12.02
N LYS A 618 6.58 17.09 -11.19
CA LYS A 618 6.63 16.78 -9.75
C LYS A 618 6.10 17.99 -8.99
N ALA A 619 5.12 17.73 -8.12
CA ALA A 619 4.50 18.79 -7.32
C ALA A 619 5.01 18.77 -5.87
N ILE A 620 5.02 19.95 -5.24
CA ILE A 620 5.23 20.14 -3.81
C ILE A 620 4.34 21.27 -3.30
N GLY A 621 3.64 21.03 -2.18
CA GLY A 621 2.79 22.03 -1.54
C GLY A 621 3.57 22.99 -0.66
N PHE A 622 3.10 24.23 -0.55
CA PHE A 622 3.58 25.24 0.39
C PHE A 622 2.49 26.25 0.74
N VAL A 623 2.70 26.97 1.83
CA VAL A 623 1.77 27.94 2.36
C VAL A 623 2.45 29.31 2.41
N ILE A 624 1.77 30.34 1.98
CA ILE A 624 2.14 31.73 2.27
C ILE A 624 1.26 32.20 3.39
N ASP A 625 1.87 32.53 4.51
CA ASP A 625 1.21 32.96 5.74
C ASP A 625 1.95 34.16 6.33
N ARG A 626 1.31 35.33 6.28
CA ARG A 626 1.86 36.61 6.74
C ARG A 626 1.15 37.13 7.98
N THR A 627 0.09 36.45 8.38
CA THR A 627 -0.76 36.85 9.48
C THR A 627 -0.26 36.19 10.76
N ALA A 628 0.02 36.99 11.76
CA ALA A 628 0.42 36.48 13.07
C ALA A 628 -0.77 35.92 13.83
N PRO A 629 -0.54 34.88 14.66
CA PRO A 629 -1.57 34.34 15.54
C PRO A 629 -2.24 35.42 16.42
N VAL A 630 -3.52 35.29 16.67
CA VAL A 630 -4.27 36.19 17.53
C VAL A 630 -4.58 35.52 18.86
N LEU A 631 -4.04 36.06 19.95
CA LEU A 631 -4.40 35.65 21.30
C LEU A 631 -5.77 36.24 21.66
N ASN A 632 -6.86 35.48 21.52
CA ASN A 632 -8.21 35.93 21.86
C ASN A 632 -8.38 36.10 23.37
N SER A 633 -7.90 35.13 24.13
CA SER A 633 -7.85 35.21 25.59
C SER A 633 -6.69 34.40 26.16
N VAL A 634 -6.06 34.96 27.17
CA VAL A 634 -5.10 34.26 28.03
C VAL A 634 -5.42 34.65 29.47
N THR A 635 -5.61 33.66 30.29
CA THR A 635 -5.92 33.85 31.73
C THR A 635 -4.95 33.06 32.60
N ILE A 636 -4.76 33.55 33.84
CA ILE A 636 -3.92 32.88 34.84
C ILE A 636 -4.75 32.58 36.08
N THR A 637 -4.57 31.40 36.66
CA THR A 637 -5.27 30.95 37.86
C THR A 637 -4.31 30.21 38.78
N PRO A 638 -4.31 30.51 40.12
CA PRO A 638 -5.05 31.58 40.79
C PRO A 638 -4.56 32.97 40.39
N SER A 639 -5.37 34.01 40.62
CA SER A 639 -4.91 35.39 40.51
C SER A 639 -4.19 35.78 41.78
N THR A 640 -3.11 36.49 41.70
CA THR A 640 -2.29 36.92 42.82
C THR A 640 -2.11 38.45 42.84
N SER A 641 -1.70 39.01 43.95
CA SER A 641 -1.41 40.43 44.15
C SER A 641 -0.29 40.63 45.16
N ALA A 642 0.18 41.85 45.33
CA ALA A 642 1.21 42.18 46.34
C ALA A 642 0.79 41.86 47.79
N SER A 643 -0.53 41.76 48.05
CA SER A 643 -1.10 41.41 49.33
C SER A 643 -1.57 39.94 49.42
N SER A 644 -1.45 39.17 48.33
CA SER A 644 -1.95 37.79 48.25
C SER A 644 -1.07 37.00 47.33
N TYR A 645 -0.05 36.39 47.86
CA TYR A 645 0.83 35.43 47.19
C TYR A 645 0.12 34.09 47.02
N SER A 646 0.60 33.23 46.26
CA SER A 646 0.14 31.85 46.11
C SER A 646 1.28 30.86 46.28
N ASN A 647 1.05 29.82 47.05
CA ASN A 647 1.91 28.66 47.17
C ASN A 647 1.64 27.58 46.07
N LYS A 648 0.78 27.90 45.10
CA LYS A 648 0.47 27.00 43.99
C LYS A 648 1.06 27.56 42.69
N LEU A 649 1.65 26.68 41.89
CA LEU A 649 2.06 27.05 40.55
C LEU A 649 0.88 27.52 39.70
N PRO A 650 1.04 28.60 38.91
CA PRO A 650 -0.02 29.16 38.10
C PRO A 650 -0.40 28.24 36.94
N LYS A 651 -1.67 28.14 36.66
CA LYS A 651 -2.23 27.52 35.48
C LYS A 651 -2.62 28.62 34.49
N ILE A 652 -1.98 28.56 33.30
CA ILE A 652 -2.33 29.40 32.17
C ILE A 652 -3.38 28.70 31.31
N THR A 653 -4.43 29.40 30.92
CA THR A 653 -5.45 28.93 29.98
C THR A 653 -5.47 29.90 28.79
N TRP A 654 -5.45 29.36 27.56
CA TRP A 654 -5.41 30.18 26.33
C TRP A 654 -6.46 29.78 25.31
N ASN A 655 -6.84 30.76 24.50
CA ASN A 655 -7.62 30.62 23.29
C ASN A 655 -6.97 31.49 22.20
N VAL A 656 -6.58 30.88 21.09
CA VAL A 656 -5.84 31.48 19.97
C VAL A 656 -6.59 31.24 18.67
N THR A 657 -6.60 32.19 17.78
CA THR A 657 -7.05 32.02 16.40
C THR A 657 -5.83 31.95 15.50
N GLU A 658 -5.54 30.73 15.02
CA GLU A 658 -4.46 30.47 14.05
C GLU A 658 -4.74 29.13 13.30
N LYS A 659 -4.59 29.13 11.99
CA LYS A 659 -4.71 27.92 11.16
C LYS A 659 -3.46 27.04 11.16
N ASN A 660 -2.31 27.69 11.20
CA ASN A 660 -0.99 27.08 11.04
C ASN A 660 -0.18 27.18 12.34
N LEU A 661 -0.80 27.07 13.49
CA LEU A 661 -0.13 27.18 14.78
C LEU A 661 1.05 26.20 14.87
N LEU A 662 2.21 26.75 15.24
CA LEU A 662 3.39 25.97 15.59
C LEU A 662 3.42 25.69 17.09
N SER A 663 3.29 26.76 17.89
CA SER A 663 3.33 26.61 19.35
C SER A 663 2.78 27.83 20.08
N ILE A 664 2.19 27.58 21.24
CA ILE A 664 2.07 28.52 22.33
C ILE A 664 3.37 28.49 23.09
N GLN A 665 3.93 29.63 23.40
CA GLN A 665 5.20 29.76 24.08
C GLN A 665 5.05 30.56 25.35
N VAL A 666 5.75 30.15 26.40
CA VAL A 666 5.82 30.83 27.68
C VAL A 666 7.26 31.23 27.99
N LYS A 667 7.40 32.36 28.63
CA LYS A 667 8.65 32.85 29.20
C LYS A 667 8.40 33.26 30.65
N VAL A 668 9.22 32.75 31.56
CA VAL A 668 9.23 33.14 32.97
C VAL A 668 10.41 34.07 33.22
N ASN A 669 10.15 35.20 33.84
CA ASN A 669 11.17 36.20 34.19
C ASN A 669 12.03 36.58 32.97
N ASN A 670 13.35 36.54 33.13
CA ASN A 670 14.33 36.85 32.09
C ASN A 670 14.79 35.62 31.30
N GLY A 671 14.07 34.47 31.46
CA GLY A 671 14.38 33.24 30.72
C GLY A 671 14.10 33.36 29.22
N ASN A 672 14.25 32.25 28.50
CA ASN A 672 13.91 32.14 27.08
C ASN A 672 12.46 31.67 26.90
N TYR A 673 11.88 31.90 25.71
CA TYR A 673 10.62 31.32 25.35
C TYR A 673 10.73 29.82 25.17
N ALA A 674 9.95 29.05 25.89
CA ALA A 674 9.79 27.61 25.75
C ALA A 674 8.43 27.28 25.12
N ALA A 675 8.38 26.24 24.30
CA ALA A 675 7.11 25.75 23.75
C ALA A 675 6.28 25.08 24.85
N LEU A 676 4.98 25.42 24.89
CA LEU A 676 4.04 24.94 25.90
C LEU A 676 3.03 23.95 25.28
N ALA A 677 2.52 24.27 24.10
CA ALA A 677 1.55 23.46 23.39
C ALA A 677 1.50 23.85 21.91
N ASP A 678 0.83 23.03 21.08
CA ASP A 678 0.61 23.23 19.65
C ASP A 678 -0.89 23.30 19.27
N SER A 679 -1.75 23.51 20.25
CA SER A 679 -3.21 23.59 20.07
C SER A 679 -3.74 25.00 20.30
N ASN A 680 -4.75 25.39 19.52
CA ASN A 680 -5.37 26.72 19.59
C ASN A 680 -6.07 27.00 20.94
N THR A 681 -6.47 25.99 21.66
CA THR A 681 -7.06 26.09 22.99
C THR A 681 -6.41 25.07 23.92
N GLY A 682 -6.25 25.46 25.18
CA GLY A 682 -5.68 24.57 26.16
C GLY A 682 -5.34 25.26 27.46
N ASN A 683 -4.66 24.51 28.32
CA ASN A 683 -4.13 25.01 29.57
C ASN A 683 -2.86 24.26 29.95
N ALA A 684 -2.02 24.90 30.75
CA ALA A 684 -0.81 24.27 31.29
C ALA A 684 -0.43 24.92 32.63
N THR A 685 0.23 24.16 33.48
CA THR A 685 0.86 24.65 34.71
C THR A 685 2.27 25.14 34.38
N ILE A 686 2.62 26.31 34.90
CA ILE A 686 3.91 26.96 34.68
C ILE A 686 4.80 26.75 35.90
N GLY A 687 5.95 26.14 35.68
CA GLY A 687 7.02 25.98 36.65
C GLY A 687 8.10 27.04 36.58
N ASP A 688 9.21 26.79 37.20
CA ASP A 688 10.45 27.61 37.22
C ASP A 688 10.20 29.04 37.77
N LEU A 689 9.28 29.19 38.72
CA LEU A 689 9.06 30.44 39.43
C LEU A 689 10.04 30.55 40.63
N GLU A 690 10.41 31.79 40.95
CA GLU A 690 11.19 32.08 42.15
C GLU A 690 10.23 32.31 43.31
N SER A 691 10.46 31.58 44.41
CA SER A 691 9.70 31.71 45.65
C SER A 691 9.98 33.03 46.35
N GLU A 692 9.09 33.49 47.21
CA GLU A 692 9.10 34.78 47.90
C GLU A 692 9.27 35.97 46.94
N LYS A 693 8.98 35.81 45.66
CA LYS A 693 9.21 36.84 44.64
C LYS A 693 8.05 37.13 43.76
N VAL A 694 8.19 38.23 43.08
CA VAL A 694 7.29 38.65 42.01
C VAL A 694 7.80 38.16 40.70
N ASN A 695 7.09 37.22 40.12
CA ASN A 695 7.42 36.61 38.82
C ASN A 695 6.69 37.29 37.68
N THR A 696 7.36 37.40 36.51
CA THR A 696 6.72 37.84 35.25
C THR A 696 6.55 36.64 34.33
N ILE A 697 5.35 36.37 33.90
CA ILE A 697 5.00 35.30 32.97
C ILE A 697 4.49 35.94 31.70
N ALA A 698 5.23 35.70 30.57
CA ALA A 698 4.85 36.20 29.25
C ALA A 698 4.45 35.03 28.34
N VAL A 699 3.28 35.17 27.69
CA VAL A 699 2.72 34.17 26.77
C VAL A 699 2.57 34.78 25.39
N ARG A 700 3.00 34.03 24.38
CA ARG A 700 2.80 34.37 22.96
C ARG A 700 2.52 33.12 22.14
N ALA A 701 2.00 33.28 20.96
CA ALA A 701 1.81 32.24 19.97
C ALA A 701 2.74 32.44 18.79
N THR A 702 3.22 31.33 18.19
CA THR A 702 4.03 31.37 16.96
C THR A 702 3.43 30.40 15.97
N ASP A 703 3.25 30.78 14.70
CA ASP A 703 2.80 29.90 13.63
C ASP A 703 3.97 29.17 12.95
N ARG A 704 3.65 28.27 11.99
CA ARG A 704 4.63 27.47 11.25
C ARG A 704 5.44 28.31 10.24
N ALA A 705 4.97 29.50 9.84
CA ALA A 705 5.72 30.45 9.03
C ALA A 705 6.72 31.25 9.87
N GLY A 706 6.54 31.30 11.18
CA GLY A 706 7.36 32.03 12.13
C GLY A 706 6.87 33.46 12.38
N ASN A 707 5.57 33.73 12.09
CA ASN A 707 4.95 34.98 12.58
C ASN A 707 4.61 34.76 14.07
N VAL A 708 4.73 35.87 14.85
CA VAL A 708 4.58 35.84 16.31
C VAL A 708 3.48 36.80 16.71
N SER A 709 2.60 36.37 17.59
CA SER A 709 1.55 37.20 18.13
C SER A 709 2.08 38.32 19.02
N SER A 710 1.22 39.27 19.37
CA SER A 710 1.45 40.11 20.53
C SER A 710 1.64 39.27 21.76
N GLU A 711 2.38 39.79 22.72
CA GLU A 711 2.70 39.16 23.99
C GLU A 711 1.63 39.49 25.06
N LYS A 712 1.18 38.51 25.83
CA LYS A 712 0.37 38.73 27.03
C LYS A 712 1.23 38.49 28.24
N LYS A 713 1.35 39.52 29.12
CA LYS A 713 2.15 39.45 30.37
C LYS A 713 1.26 39.36 31.58
N PHE A 714 1.71 38.59 32.54
CA PHE A 714 1.14 38.47 33.88
C PHE A 714 2.21 38.71 34.92
N THR A 715 1.81 39.35 36.01
CA THR A 715 2.58 39.41 37.24
C THR A 715 2.03 38.34 38.16
N TYR A 716 2.87 37.47 38.69
CA TYR A 716 2.48 36.41 39.57
C TYR A 716 3.32 36.43 40.84
N TYR A 717 2.66 36.51 41.97
CA TYR A 717 3.27 36.57 43.27
C TYR A 717 3.29 35.16 43.83
N TYR A 718 4.48 34.56 43.89
CA TYR A 718 4.69 33.16 44.23
C TYR A 718 5.50 33.03 45.49
N ASP A 719 5.13 32.09 46.34
CA ASP A 719 5.79 31.75 47.54
C ASP A 719 5.39 30.36 48.02
N ASP A 720 6.25 29.41 47.98
CA ASP A 720 6.06 28.04 48.45
C ASP A 720 6.94 27.70 49.64
N ASP A 721 7.76 28.65 50.09
CA ASP A 721 8.55 28.55 51.33
C ASP A 721 7.67 28.91 52.53
N ALA A 722 7.84 28.19 53.62
CA ALA A 722 7.15 28.54 54.86
C ALA A 722 8.09 29.36 55.78
N PRO A 723 7.52 30.24 56.63
CA PRO A 723 8.31 30.98 57.59
C PRO A 723 9.21 30.10 58.46
N GLU A 724 10.48 30.45 58.60
CA GLU A 724 11.46 29.80 59.46
C GLU A 724 11.43 30.47 60.84
N ILE A 725 11.21 29.68 61.89
CA ILE A 725 11.12 30.17 63.29
C ILE A 725 12.31 29.61 64.05
N ASP A 726 13.12 30.53 64.59
CA ASP A 726 14.13 30.24 65.65
C ASP A 726 13.60 30.77 66.98
N MET A 727 13.58 29.92 67.98
CA MET A 727 13.15 30.37 69.35
C MET A 727 13.98 29.71 70.43
N LYS A 728 14.23 30.50 71.52
CA LYS A 728 14.99 30.05 72.68
C LYS A 728 14.45 30.71 73.91
N VAL A 729 14.07 29.93 74.91
CA VAL A 729 13.69 30.41 76.22
C VAL A 729 14.90 30.58 77.15
N ILE A 730 14.93 31.65 77.91
CA ILE A 730 16.02 31.98 78.84
C ILE A 730 15.43 32.25 80.26
N PRO A 731 15.84 31.49 81.26
CA PRO A 731 16.84 30.43 81.21
C PRO A 731 16.38 29.20 80.57
N ASP A 732 17.29 28.36 80.04
CA ASP A 732 16.99 27.08 79.48
C ASP A 732 16.67 26.03 80.56
N THR A 733 15.60 25.32 80.39
CA THR A 733 15.08 24.31 81.32
C THR A 733 14.73 23.01 80.64
N ASP A 734 14.69 21.94 81.40
CA ASP A 734 14.24 20.62 80.93
C ASP A 734 13.51 19.90 82.08
N GLU A 735 12.99 18.66 81.88
CA GLU A 735 12.29 17.87 82.90
C GLU A 735 13.09 17.62 84.18
N ASP A 736 14.45 17.72 84.15
CA ASP A 736 15.30 17.52 85.26
C ASP A 736 15.83 18.85 85.82
N LYS A 737 15.59 19.94 85.11
CA LYS A 737 16.12 21.30 85.49
C LYS A 737 15.10 22.36 85.36
N TYR A 738 14.44 22.67 86.48
CA TYR A 738 13.39 23.71 86.58
C TYR A 738 14.05 25.08 86.91
N ASP A 739 13.39 26.14 86.39
CA ASP A 739 13.73 27.52 86.78
C ASP A 739 13.02 27.90 88.13
N ASN A 740 13.84 28.28 89.07
CA ASN A 740 13.34 28.74 90.38
C ASN A 740 13.37 30.26 90.56
N SER A 741 13.66 30.96 89.45
CA SER A 741 13.72 32.44 89.50
C SER A 741 12.32 33.02 89.73
N PRO A 742 12.22 34.06 90.56
CA PRO A 742 10.92 34.82 90.67
C PRO A 742 10.60 35.61 89.38
N ASP A 743 11.60 35.89 88.61
CA ASP A 743 11.47 36.67 87.40
C ASP A 743 10.82 35.79 86.29
N MET A 744 10.00 36.42 85.48
CA MET A 744 9.40 35.74 84.30
C MET A 744 10.52 35.45 83.24
N PRO A 745 10.49 34.29 82.61
CA PRO A 745 11.44 33.92 81.55
C PRO A 745 11.33 34.87 80.35
N GLN A 746 12.41 34.92 79.59
CA GLN A 746 12.45 35.67 78.33
C GLN A 746 12.57 34.69 77.15
N LEU A 747 11.84 35.00 76.08
CA LEU A 747 11.91 34.33 74.79
C LEU A 747 12.74 35.19 73.86
N GLU A 748 13.87 34.67 73.40
CA GLU A 748 14.59 35.17 72.23
C GLU A 748 14.03 34.44 71.01
N TYR A 749 13.62 35.19 69.96
CA TYR A 749 13.04 34.62 68.80
C TYR A 749 13.38 35.41 67.53
N SER A 750 13.41 34.69 66.39
CA SER A 750 13.39 35.31 65.05
C SER A 750 12.50 34.53 64.12
N ILE A 751 11.72 35.22 63.33
CA ILE A 751 10.81 34.68 62.29
C ILE A 751 11.28 35.26 60.97
N ASN A 752 11.84 34.40 60.14
CA ASN A 752 12.44 34.78 58.82
C ASN A 752 11.53 34.34 57.70
N ASP A 753 10.99 35.29 56.95
CA ASP A 753 10.23 35.06 55.74
C ASP A 753 10.11 36.38 54.96
N GLY A 754 10.29 36.29 53.58
CA GLY A 754 10.24 37.47 52.73
C GLY A 754 8.86 38.01 52.52
N THR A 755 7.84 37.21 52.78
CA THR A 755 6.39 37.60 52.60
C THR A 755 5.56 37.43 53.84
N LEU A 756 6.17 37.43 55.03
CA LEU A 756 5.54 37.26 56.33
C LEU A 756 4.25 38.11 56.42
N LYS A 757 3.17 37.53 56.93
CA LYS A 757 1.85 38.18 57.03
C LYS A 757 1.41 38.30 58.47
N ASP A 758 1.45 37.21 59.23
CA ASP A 758 0.98 37.13 60.58
C ASP A 758 1.83 36.17 61.40
N TYR A 759 1.96 36.49 62.71
CA TYR A 759 2.66 35.64 63.66
C TYR A 759 2.16 35.91 65.07
N ARG A 760 2.22 34.92 65.94
CA ARG A 760 1.81 35.02 67.32
C ARG A 760 2.57 34.07 68.24
N LEU A 761 2.74 34.49 69.44
CA LEU A 761 3.18 33.67 70.54
C LEU A 761 1.98 33.07 71.27
N THR A 762 2.05 31.81 71.59
CA THR A 762 1.05 31.14 72.47
C THR A 762 1.75 30.48 73.66
N VAL A 763 1.28 30.77 74.83
CA VAL A 763 1.82 30.23 76.09
C VAL A 763 0.69 29.51 76.79
N ASN A 764 0.81 28.22 77.00
CA ASN A 764 -0.20 27.38 77.63
C ASN A 764 -1.61 27.59 76.99
N GLY A 765 -1.63 27.72 75.67
CA GLY A 765 -2.87 27.96 74.90
C GLY A 765 -3.42 29.42 74.94
N LYS A 766 -2.72 30.34 75.61
CA LYS A 766 -3.14 31.78 75.69
C LYS A 766 -2.26 32.59 74.76
N SER A 767 -2.83 33.40 73.90
CA SER A 767 -2.07 34.22 72.95
C SER A 767 -1.42 35.41 73.61
N GLN A 768 -0.16 35.68 73.25
CA GLN A 768 0.62 36.87 73.65
C GLN A 768 1.10 37.55 72.31
N THR A 769 0.97 38.86 72.24
CA THR A 769 1.33 39.65 71.09
C THR A 769 2.84 39.83 71.02
N LEU A 770 3.42 39.53 69.82
CA LEU A 770 4.76 39.90 69.40
C LEU A 770 4.68 41.18 68.58
N LEU A 771 5.50 42.19 68.89
CA LEU A 771 5.48 43.50 68.23
C LEU A 771 6.28 43.54 66.93
N GLU A 772 7.33 42.72 66.92
CA GLU A 772 8.23 42.59 65.76
C GLU A 772 8.45 41.11 65.43
N ASN A 773 8.90 40.78 64.22
CA ASN A 773 9.21 39.42 63.80
C ASN A 773 10.53 38.85 64.40
N LYS A 774 11.21 39.60 65.21
CA LYS A 774 12.40 39.17 65.96
C LYS A 774 12.62 40.00 67.18
N GLY A 775 13.24 39.45 68.22
CA GLY A 775 13.57 40.16 69.37
C GLY A 775 13.60 39.32 70.64
N THR A 776 13.46 39.99 71.82
CA THR A 776 13.32 39.34 73.14
C THR A 776 12.04 39.81 73.72
N VAL A 777 11.22 38.90 74.22
CA VAL A 777 9.97 39.23 74.93
C VAL A 777 9.89 38.47 76.23
N THR A 778 9.40 39.13 77.24
CA THR A 778 9.04 38.49 78.52
C THR A 778 7.82 37.60 78.30
N ILE A 779 7.92 36.36 78.67
CA ILE A 779 6.84 35.38 78.48
C ILE A 779 5.84 35.55 79.61
N GLU A 780 4.59 35.81 79.27
CA GLU A 780 3.48 35.92 80.20
C GLU A 780 2.73 34.57 80.30
N ASN A 781 1.93 34.39 81.32
CA ASN A 781 1.07 33.24 81.59
C ASN A 781 1.84 31.92 81.83
N ILE A 782 3.03 32.05 82.41
CA ILE A 782 3.79 30.91 82.91
C ILE A 782 3.15 30.39 84.20
N GLU A 783 2.94 29.09 84.25
CA GLU A 783 2.37 28.40 85.40
C GLU A 783 3.44 27.51 86.07
N GLU A 784 3.18 27.04 87.25
CA GLU A 784 3.99 26.10 87.98
C GLU A 784 4.01 24.77 87.20
N GLY A 785 5.16 24.15 87.07
CA GLY A 785 5.39 22.94 86.26
C GLY A 785 5.78 23.21 84.80
N GLY A 786 5.45 22.28 83.90
CA GLY A 786 5.79 22.38 82.51
C GLY A 786 4.86 23.33 81.76
N ASN A 787 5.44 24.23 80.97
CA ASN A 787 4.75 25.19 80.15
C ASN A 787 5.05 25.00 78.67
N SER A 788 4.05 24.95 77.83
CA SER A 788 4.16 24.93 76.38
C SER A 788 4.21 26.37 75.87
N ILE A 789 5.24 26.64 75.07
CA ILE A 789 5.54 27.95 74.48
C ILE A 789 5.66 27.73 72.98
N ALA A 790 4.72 28.21 72.17
CA ALA A 790 4.72 28.02 70.71
C ALA A 790 4.65 29.35 69.97
N ILE A 791 5.47 29.51 68.95
CA ILE A 791 5.32 30.56 67.97
C ILE A 791 4.71 29.94 66.71
N SER A 792 3.62 30.48 66.22
CA SER A 792 3.06 30.18 64.88
C SER A 792 3.21 31.39 63.99
N ALA A 793 3.57 31.15 62.74
CA ALA A 793 3.71 32.18 61.73
C ALA A 793 3.05 31.76 60.42
N THR A 794 2.50 32.70 59.71
CA THR A 794 1.83 32.49 58.41
C THR A 794 2.30 33.58 57.45
N ASP A 795 2.65 33.22 56.20
CA ASP A 795 3.02 34.14 55.13
C ASP A 795 1.77 34.65 54.34
N LYS A 796 2.02 35.46 53.31
CA LYS A 796 0.96 35.97 52.41
C LYS A 796 0.41 34.91 51.42
N ALA A 797 1.14 33.81 51.22
CA ALA A 797 0.70 32.68 50.39
C ALA A 797 -0.12 31.65 51.19
N GLY A 798 -0.06 31.73 52.53
CA GLY A 798 -0.73 30.81 53.40
C GLY A 798 0.10 29.59 53.79
N ASN A 799 1.41 29.64 53.67
CA ASN A 799 2.27 28.65 54.25
C ASN A 799 2.41 28.94 55.74
N ASP A 800 2.31 27.92 56.57
CA ASP A 800 2.29 28.00 58.00
C ASP A 800 3.45 27.23 58.60
N THR A 801 4.02 27.79 59.68
CA THR A 801 5.01 27.11 60.53
C THR A 801 4.64 27.32 61.98
N GLU A 802 4.86 26.31 62.79
CA GLU A 802 4.73 26.37 64.25
C GLU A 802 5.91 25.68 64.88
N GLU A 803 6.61 26.41 65.75
CA GLU A 803 7.69 25.87 66.58
C GLU A 803 7.28 25.94 68.05
N GLU A 804 7.50 24.87 68.79
CA GLU A 804 7.13 24.70 70.17
C GLU A 804 8.33 24.30 71.01
N CYS A 805 8.45 24.87 72.21
CA CYS A 805 9.37 24.40 73.22
C CYS A 805 8.67 24.29 74.55
N LEU A 806 9.19 23.50 75.46
CA LEU A 806 8.76 23.35 76.81
C LEU A 806 9.66 24.14 77.72
N TYR A 807 9.06 24.78 78.72
CA TYR A 807 9.72 25.51 79.78
C TYR A 807 9.18 25.05 81.13
N TYR A 808 10.09 24.68 82.05
CA TYR A 808 9.73 24.13 83.33
C TYR A 808 10.05 25.13 84.44
N ARG A 809 9.02 25.48 85.22
CA ARG A 809 9.11 26.43 86.29
C ARG A 809 8.71 25.83 87.64
N ASP A 810 9.53 26.10 88.68
CA ASP A 810 9.21 25.73 90.01
C ASP A 810 9.72 26.79 91.00
N ILE A 811 8.81 27.65 91.52
CA ILE A 811 9.16 28.71 92.48
C ILE A 811 8.58 28.37 93.83
N THR A 812 7.99 27.26 93.99
CA THR A 812 7.33 26.83 95.23
C THR A 812 8.41 26.13 96.11
N ASN A 813 8.60 26.67 97.29
CA ASN A 813 9.60 26.01 98.17
C ASN A 813 9.00 24.73 98.74
N PRO A 814 9.86 23.70 98.85
CA PRO A 814 9.44 22.49 99.56
C PRO A 814 8.91 22.72 100.91
N THR A 815 7.86 22.02 101.20
CA THR A 815 7.30 22.13 102.59
C THR A 815 8.25 21.66 103.61
N LYS A 816 8.23 22.29 104.74
CA LYS A 816 9.07 21.96 105.89
C LYS A 816 8.73 20.61 106.43
N GLY A 817 9.54 19.67 106.22
CA GLY A 817 9.37 18.35 106.74
C GLY A 817 9.85 18.17 108.21
N THR A 818 9.66 16.99 108.75
CA THR A 818 10.06 16.61 110.12
C THR A 818 11.34 15.76 110.02
N VAL A 819 12.38 16.11 110.73
CA VAL A 819 13.61 15.39 110.88
C VAL A 819 13.75 14.84 112.35
N LYS A 820 13.97 13.55 112.43
CA LYS A 820 14.13 12.86 113.71
C LYS A 820 15.53 12.14 113.76
N ILE A 821 16.24 12.33 114.75
CA ILE A 821 17.52 11.63 115.04
C ILE A 821 17.24 10.56 116.07
N THR A 822 17.69 9.33 115.89
CA THR A 822 17.58 8.26 116.82
C THR A 822 18.86 7.52 117.01
N PRO A 823 19.34 7.43 118.27
CA PRO A 823 18.70 7.84 119.45
C PRO A 823 18.75 9.35 119.71
N LYS A 824 17.75 9.92 120.35
CA LYS A 824 17.76 11.36 120.84
C LYS A 824 18.68 11.52 121.97
N THR A 825 19.75 12.31 121.74
CA THR A 825 20.78 12.57 122.83
C THR A 825 20.70 14.03 123.33
N GLY A 826 21.09 14.22 124.49
CA GLY A 826 21.44 15.58 125.06
C GLY A 826 22.85 15.96 124.78
N PHE A 827 23.81 15.86 125.67
CA PHE A 827 25.17 16.21 125.44
C PHE A 827 26.11 15.06 124.98
N PHE A 828 25.73 13.80 125.21
CA PHE A 828 26.50 12.67 124.85
C PHE A 828 25.59 11.42 124.61
N ASN A 829 25.95 10.61 123.67
CA ASN A 829 25.32 9.33 123.41
C ASN A 829 26.31 8.24 123.85
N SER A 830 25.92 7.31 124.72
CA SER A 830 26.63 6.18 125.18
C SER A 830 26.47 4.91 124.39
N SER A 831 25.68 4.94 123.40
CA SER A 831 25.44 3.85 122.48
C SER A 831 26.54 3.70 121.43
N SER A 832 26.89 2.44 121.09
CA SER A 832 27.83 2.15 120.04
C SER A 832 27.21 2.28 118.65
N ASP A 833 26.00 2.54 118.60
CA ASP A 833 25.24 2.63 117.28
C ASP A 833 25.33 4.04 116.73
N LEU A 834 25.57 4.14 115.50
CA LEU A 834 25.53 5.42 114.82
C LEU A 834 24.15 5.99 114.76
N PRO A 835 23.98 7.33 114.79
CA PRO A 835 22.75 7.99 114.74
C PRO A 835 22.06 7.73 113.35
N VAL A 836 20.75 7.37 113.45
CA VAL A 836 19.95 7.23 112.27
C VAL A 836 19.09 8.46 112.16
N ILE A 837 19.17 9.17 111.09
CA ILE A 837 18.31 10.29 110.68
C ILE A 837 17.11 9.74 109.90
N LYS A 838 15.92 10.05 110.38
CA LYS A 838 14.72 9.74 109.59
C LYS A 838 13.96 11.09 109.35
N TRP A 839 13.52 11.18 108.15
CA TRP A 839 12.81 12.36 107.75
C TRP A 839 11.46 11.94 107.14
N SER A 840 10.48 12.81 107.16
CA SER A 840 9.14 12.68 106.61
C SER A 840 8.47 14.06 106.36
N ASP A 841 7.41 14.06 105.58
CA ASP A 841 6.53 15.26 105.48
C ASP A 841 7.24 16.42 104.71
N PHE A 842 8.25 16.18 103.96
CA PHE A 842 8.73 17.09 102.90
C PHE A 842 7.83 16.86 101.66
N GLU A 843 7.12 17.81 101.28
CA GLU A 843 6.25 17.74 100.10
C GLU A 843 6.63 18.84 99.14
N ASP A 844 6.97 18.44 97.93
CA ASP A 844 7.20 19.25 96.78
C ASP A 844 7.12 18.36 95.49
N ASP A 845 6.45 18.87 94.51
CA ASP A 845 6.18 18.09 93.25
C ASP A 845 7.49 17.84 92.43
N ASN A 846 8.53 18.66 92.62
CA ASN A 846 9.83 18.58 91.90
C ASN A 846 11.01 18.42 92.84
N LEU A 847 10.82 17.79 94.04
CA LEU A 847 11.87 17.63 95.04
C LEU A 847 13.08 16.88 94.45
N SER A 848 14.17 17.60 94.32
CA SER A 848 15.44 17.06 93.83
C SER A 848 16.20 16.28 94.91
N GLU A 849 16.40 16.88 96.07
CA GLU A 849 17.19 16.27 97.19
C GLU A 849 16.80 16.77 98.56
N ILE A 850 17.02 15.99 99.58
CA ILE A 850 16.97 16.41 100.95
C ILE A 850 18.42 16.38 101.47
N GLN A 851 18.91 17.51 101.91
CA GLN A 851 20.21 17.62 102.51
C GLN A 851 20.12 17.55 104.03
N VAL A 852 21.05 16.84 104.62
CA VAL A 852 21.03 16.65 106.06
C VAL A 852 22.31 17.10 106.67
#